data_86785a1b1e170428c4c10d31e2ddd8b4
#
_entry.id   86785a1b1e170428c4c10d31e2ddd8b4
#
_cell.length_a   1.000
_cell.length_b   1.000
_cell.length_c   1.000
_cell.angle_alpha   90.00
_cell.angle_beta   90.00
_cell.angle_gamma   90.00
#
_symmetry.space_group_name_H-M   'P 1'
#
loop_
_entity.id
_entity.type
_entity.pdbx_description
1 polymer ?
#
loop_
_entity_poly.entity_id
_entity_poly.type
_entity_poly.pdbx_seq_one_letter_code
_entity_poly.pdbx_strand_id
1 'polypeptide(L)'
;MVWRLRRQENNILTKERESEIMIKERFSKTLQPFLSTDDFLIVQDNYEEEENLANESLFCLTNGYLGVRGSYEEGTKKSLPYVYVNGVFDKSETFMRELATLPNWIGLKLYVEKELIGIENCEILEFSRVLDMKHALLAKRYLLRDKKGRETLIEGIRFVSRANVHRMGIKVWVTPLNYSGILEVENMIDGTIVNFLDAPRFKVKHTYLVANEKLSDNGVYMEVATRDNHLHVGVGCTLKGYYDGQVVNKVHQFGAFGEQAIEFVDFDVEEGKSLELVKYASVYTEREVPHFSIHDKVKEEIESFEQIGLEEEVKAHMDVYAKMWEQADIRIEGDFDLDRAIRFNIFHLMSTGNENDNRVNVGAKLLHGEEYGGHAFWDTELFMLPFFAYVFPKTAKNLESYRYHLLNAARENAKKNGYLGAQYPWESADDGTEQCPDWTIEPDGTCYRCYVAVYEHHVTAAVAYGIYDYVKITGDQQFLLNKGAEILMETARFWASRCEYIEEKNRYEIRQVTGPDEWHEPVNNNLYTNYLARWNLRYVLSLIEQLKSDQNKVWNRLQKQLSITEEEIALWGEIQSKIYLPRKEGTKLLEQFEGYFDLKEVLIEKYDENDWPIRPEALKDTKTSLTQIIKQADVVMLLHLMGEEFDEETTKLNYEYYEKRTLHGSSLSPSIYSIMGLKTGDDSKAYRYLRRAAFIDLLNLQKNTREGIHAANAGGVWQTVVFGFAGVSIDKDGVLEIAPTMPKEWSKLTFRIHYSDAWLEITIDTNNQVTVTVLEGGSIQVKVNNQLMNLS
;
A
#
# COMPACT_ATOMS: atom_id res chain seq x y z
N MET A 1 -8.04 -2.58 21.80
CA MET A 1 -8.66 -3.53 20.86
C MET A 1 -7.77 -4.71 20.54
N VAL A 2 -6.52 -4.49 20.15
CA VAL A 2 -5.53 -5.57 19.93
C VAL A 2 -5.45 -6.55 21.14
N TRP A 3 -5.63 -6.07 22.37
CA TRP A 3 -5.63 -6.90 23.58
C TRP A 3 -6.96 -7.60 23.88
N ARG A 4 -8.11 -7.12 23.41
CA ARG A 4 -9.41 -7.77 23.65
C ARG A 4 -9.64 -8.96 22.72
N LEU A 5 -9.10 -8.95 21.51
CA LEU A 5 -9.16 -10.09 20.59
C LEU A 5 -8.34 -11.32 21.07
N ARG A 6 -7.40 -11.15 22.03
CA ARG A 6 -6.62 -12.26 22.63
C ARG A 6 -7.35 -12.98 23.79
N ARG A 7 -8.50 -12.52 24.22
CA ARG A 7 -9.31 -13.17 25.27
C ARG A 7 -10.76 -13.16 24.85
N GLN A 8 -11.24 -14.20 24.27
CA GLN A 8 -12.58 -14.77 24.38
C GLN A 8 -13.10 -15.32 23.06
N GLU A 9 -12.94 -16.57 22.88
CA GLU A 9 -13.92 -17.40 22.23
C GLU A 9 -15.07 -17.64 23.22
N ASN A 10 -16.29 -17.41 22.74
CA ASN A 10 -17.60 -17.67 23.36
C ASN A 10 -18.21 -16.62 24.32
N ASN A 11 -19.31 -16.02 23.83
CA ASN A 11 -20.39 -15.35 24.59
C ASN A 11 -20.25 -13.88 25.03
N ILE A 12 -19.83 -12.93 24.17
CA ILE A 12 -19.86 -11.50 24.57
C ILE A 12 -20.44 -10.55 23.49
N LEU A 13 -21.01 -11.05 22.41
CA LEU A 13 -21.51 -10.22 21.28
C LEU A 13 -22.60 -9.18 21.63
N THR A 14 -23.28 -9.28 22.80
CA THR A 14 -24.32 -8.34 23.20
C THR A 14 -23.89 -7.28 24.21
N LYS A 15 -22.88 -7.55 25.04
CA LYS A 15 -22.38 -6.58 26.03
C LYS A 15 -21.30 -5.62 25.49
N GLU A 16 -20.59 -5.99 24.45
CA GLU A 16 -19.51 -5.16 23.85
C GLU A 16 -20.06 -4.02 22.99
N ARG A 17 -21.23 -4.19 22.33
CA ARG A 17 -21.89 -3.09 21.61
C ARG A 17 -22.25 -1.91 22.53
N GLU A 18 -22.63 -2.14 23.77
CA GLU A 18 -22.95 -1.06 24.71
C GLU A 18 -21.70 -0.31 25.20
N SER A 19 -20.50 -0.92 25.23
CA SER A 19 -19.26 -0.27 25.62
C SER A 19 -18.53 0.42 24.45
N GLU A 20 -18.76 0.00 23.21
CA GLU A 20 -18.14 0.56 22.01
C GLU A 20 -18.87 1.80 21.47
N ILE A 21 -20.16 1.93 21.69
CA ILE A 21 -20.97 3.12 21.38
C ILE A 21 -20.41 4.40 22.04
N MET A 22 -19.49 4.26 23.00
CA MET A 22 -18.99 5.34 23.83
C MET A 22 -17.58 5.86 23.48
N ILE A 23 -16.93 5.42 22.39
CA ILE A 23 -15.56 5.91 22.06
C ILE A 23 -15.58 7.42 21.88
N LYS A 24 -16.53 7.94 21.13
CA LYS A 24 -16.72 9.38 20.89
C LYS A 24 -17.00 10.15 22.17
N GLU A 25 -17.66 9.55 23.15
CA GLU A 25 -17.97 10.18 24.43
C GLU A 25 -16.77 10.30 25.38
N ARG A 26 -15.68 9.56 25.10
CA ARG A 26 -14.41 9.71 25.84
C ARG A 26 -13.70 11.02 25.55
N PHE A 27 -14.03 11.69 24.46
CA PHE A 27 -13.45 12.94 24.02
C PHE A 27 -14.32 14.13 24.42
N SER A 28 -13.71 15.30 24.58
CA SER A 28 -14.45 16.54 24.89
C SER A 28 -15.48 16.87 23.82
N LYS A 29 -16.49 17.66 24.19
CA LYS A 29 -17.48 18.18 23.25
C LYS A 29 -16.82 18.98 22.11
N THR A 30 -15.65 19.55 22.34
CA THR A 30 -14.87 20.28 21.34
C THR A 30 -14.25 19.36 20.29
N LEU A 31 -13.81 18.16 20.69
CA LEU A 31 -13.19 17.18 19.80
C LEU A 31 -14.19 16.26 19.08
N GLN A 32 -15.33 15.98 19.73
CA GLN A 32 -16.37 15.10 19.18
C GLN A 32 -16.82 15.44 17.73
N PRO A 33 -16.93 16.72 17.30
CA PRO A 33 -17.30 17.07 15.94
C PRO A 33 -16.34 16.55 14.86
N PHE A 34 -15.08 16.33 15.22
CA PHE A 34 -14.06 15.81 14.30
C PHE A 34 -14.07 14.28 14.15
N LEU A 35 -14.77 13.57 15.05
CA LEU A 35 -14.79 12.11 15.07
C LEU A 35 -16.05 11.54 14.40
N SER A 36 -15.84 10.50 13.61
CA SER A 36 -16.89 9.72 12.93
C SER A 36 -17.55 8.68 13.84
N THR A 37 -18.24 7.74 13.25
CA THR A 37 -18.88 6.59 13.92
C THR A 37 -17.87 5.46 14.18
N ASP A 38 -18.14 4.65 15.19
CA ASP A 38 -17.22 3.64 15.72
C ASP A 38 -16.73 2.59 14.70
N ASP A 39 -17.51 2.34 13.66
CA ASP A 39 -17.18 1.41 12.57
C ASP A 39 -16.00 1.88 11.67
N PHE A 40 -15.62 3.16 11.80
CA PHE A 40 -14.46 3.74 11.12
C PHE A 40 -13.29 4.06 12.06
N LEU A 41 -13.37 3.70 13.33
CA LEU A 41 -12.35 4.04 14.32
C LEU A 41 -11.43 2.87 14.65
N ILE A 42 -10.11 3.10 14.53
CA ILE A 42 -9.09 2.24 15.12
C ILE A 42 -8.59 2.90 16.40
N VAL A 43 -8.66 2.20 17.52
CA VAL A 43 -8.41 2.75 18.84
C VAL A 43 -7.23 2.09 19.52
N GLN A 44 -6.36 2.91 20.11
CA GLN A 44 -5.30 2.52 21.01
C GLN A 44 -5.63 3.09 22.41
N ASP A 45 -5.87 2.23 23.39
CA ASP A 45 -6.30 2.61 24.75
C ASP A 45 -5.16 2.60 25.79
N ASN A 46 -3.96 2.23 25.40
CA ASN A 46 -2.78 2.21 26.27
C ASN A 46 -1.51 2.49 25.48
N TYR A 47 -0.49 3.00 26.15
CA TYR A 47 0.86 3.16 25.61
C TYR A 47 1.73 1.99 26.06
N GLU A 48 2.34 1.29 25.10
CA GLU A 48 3.35 0.25 25.31
C GLU A 48 4.54 0.55 24.41
N GLU A 49 5.71 0.77 25.03
CA GLU A 49 6.94 1.14 24.30
C GLU A 49 7.33 0.09 23.23
N GLU A 50 7.10 -1.21 23.53
CA GLU A 50 7.44 -2.31 22.63
C GLU A 50 6.57 -2.37 21.37
N GLU A 51 5.31 -1.92 21.45
CA GLU A 51 4.37 -1.89 20.35
C GLU A 51 4.38 -0.54 19.60
N ASN A 52 5.15 0.44 20.09
CA ASN A 52 5.07 1.81 19.57
C ASN A 52 5.37 1.89 18.08
N LEU A 53 6.43 1.22 17.60
CA LEU A 53 6.80 1.27 16.18
C LEU A 53 5.74 0.66 15.25
N ALA A 54 5.06 -0.41 15.68
CA ALA A 54 3.94 -0.98 14.93
C ALA A 54 2.74 -0.02 14.95
N ASN A 55 2.43 0.57 16.12
CA ASN A 55 1.35 1.55 16.23
C ASN A 55 1.62 2.80 15.38
N GLU A 56 2.86 3.26 15.24
CA GLU A 56 3.20 4.37 14.34
C GLU A 56 2.86 4.07 12.88
N SER A 57 2.98 2.80 12.44
CA SER A 57 2.53 2.38 11.10
C SER A 57 1.00 2.32 11.01
N LEU A 58 0.33 1.74 12.02
CA LEU A 58 -1.13 1.63 12.02
C LEU A 58 -1.84 2.99 12.01
N PHE A 59 -1.25 3.99 12.67
CA PHE A 59 -1.81 5.35 12.83
C PHE A 59 -1.20 6.38 11.87
N CYS A 60 -0.60 5.93 10.76
CA CYS A 60 -0.06 6.83 9.76
C CYS A 60 -1.16 7.55 8.97
N LEU A 61 -0.80 8.71 8.43
CA LEU A 61 -1.65 9.52 7.57
C LEU A 61 -0.95 9.76 6.23
N THR A 62 -1.68 9.59 5.13
CA THR A 62 -1.18 9.87 3.79
C THR A 62 -2.24 10.58 2.95
N ASN A 63 -1.81 11.35 1.95
CA ASN A 63 -2.70 12.03 1.02
C ASN A 63 -2.32 11.81 -0.46
N GLY A 64 -1.52 10.76 -0.75
CA GLY A 64 -1.01 10.45 -2.08
C GLY A 64 0.24 11.25 -2.48
N TYR A 65 0.43 12.44 -1.94
CA TYR A 65 1.62 13.26 -2.11
C TYR A 65 2.58 13.11 -0.92
N LEU A 66 2.07 13.21 0.29
CA LEU A 66 2.80 13.15 1.54
C LEU A 66 2.37 11.95 2.38
N GLY A 67 3.32 11.28 3.03
CA GLY A 67 3.11 10.26 4.04
C GLY A 67 3.79 10.64 5.36
N VAL A 68 3.06 10.47 6.46
CA VAL A 68 3.52 10.81 7.82
C VAL A 68 3.20 9.67 8.76
N ARG A 69 4.21 9.12 9.42
CA ARG A 69 3.98 8.09 10.45
C ARG A 69 3.22 8.65 11.64
N GLY A 70 2.52 7.73 12.30
CA GLY A 70 1.75 8.05 13.48
C GLY A 70 2.60 8.28 14.74
N SER A 71 3.76 8.91 14.66
CA SER A 71 4.62 9.24 15.80
C SER A 71 4.01 10.33 16.69
N TYR A 72 4.44 10.41 17.94
CA TYR A 72 3.96 11.41 18.89
C TYR A 72 4.66 12.75 18.66
N GLU A 73 3.92 13.85 18.84
CA GLU A 73 4.44 15.21 18.61
C GLU A 73 5.53 15.61 19.60
N GLU A 74 5.44 15.12 20.85
CA GLU A 74 6.45 15.31 21.89
C GLU A 74 7.70 14.46 21.70
N GLY A 75 7.61 13.41 20.83
CA GLY A 75 8.65 12.41 20.60
C GLY A 75 8.69 11.33 21.69
N THR A 76 9.18 10.14 21.34
CA THR A 76 9.40 9.01 22.25
C THR A 76 10.75 8.36 21.94
N LYS A 77 11.30 7.58 22.88
CA LYS A 77 12.61 6.91 22.73
C LYS A 77 12.66 5.94 21.56
N LYS A 78 11.60 5.11 21.44
CA LYS A 78 11.42 4.18 20.32
C LYS A 78 10.43 4.79 19.34
N SER A 79 10.91 5.62 18.42
CA SER A 79 10.10 6.29 17.40
C SER A 79 10.85 6.36 16.08
N LEU A 80 10.11 6.27 14.99
CA LEU A 80 10.56 6.50 13.62
C LEU A 80 9.66 7.57 12.98
N PRO A 81 9.88 8.87 13.31
CA PRO A 81 8.98 9.95 12.91
C PRO A 81 9.19 10.32 11.44
N TYR A 82 9.00 9.34 10.55
CA TYR A 82 9.25 9.51 9.13
C TYR A 82 8.18 10.36 8.45
N VAL A 83 8.68 11.19 7.56
CA VAL A 83 7.92 12.00 6.62
C VAL A 83 8.48 11.74 5.24
N TYR A 84 7.63 11.39 4.29
CA TYR A 84 8.00 11.12 2.90
C TYR A 84 7.15 11.96 1.96
N VAL A 85 7.75 12.43 0.87
CA VAL A 85 7.02 12.95 -0.30
C VAL A 85 7.18 11.95 -1.45
N ASN A 86 6.07 11.55 -2.03
CA ASN A 86 6.05 10.55 -3.10
C ASN A 86 6.90 11.00 -4.30
N GLY A 87 7.84 10.14 -4.71
CA GLY A 87 8.75 10.42 -5.81
C GLY A 87 10.01 11.21 -5.42
N VAL A 88 10.26 11.48 -4.14
CA VAL A 88 11.53 12.04 -3.66
C VAL A 88 12.45 10.88 -3.28
N PHE A 89 13.15 10.38 -4.27
CA PHE A 89 14.13 9.29 -4.11
C PHE A 89 15.54 9.84 -4.10
N ASP A 90 16.45 9.14 -3.40
CA ASP A 90 17.87 9.43 -3.39
C ASP A 90 18.67 8.14 -3.43
N LYS A 91 19.82 8.16 -4.09
CA LYS A 91 20.75 7.04 -4.13
C LYS A 91 21.68 7.12 -2.94
N SER A 92 21.58 6.14 -2.06
CA SER A 92 22.50 6.04 -0.93
C SER A 92 23.93 5.70 -1.40
N GLU A 93 24.93 6.03 -0.58
CA GLU A 93 26.32 5.58 -0.77
C GLU A 93 26.40 4.04 -0.76
N THR A 94 25.36 3.38 -0.33
CA THR A 94 25.27 1.94 -0.09
C THR A 94 24.69 1.13 -1.25
N PHE A 95 24.17 1.70 -2.33
CA PHE A 95 23.78 0.93 -3.54
C PHE A 95 22.37 1.15 -4.10
N MET A 96 21.37 1.55 -3.28
CA MET A 96 19.97 1.62 -3.71
C MET A 96 19.49 3.07 -3.76
N ARG A 97 18.57 3.34 -4.68
CA ARG A 97 17.73 4.54 -4.60
C ARG A 97 16.56 4.22 -3.68
N GLU A 98 16.37 5.04 -2.66
CA GLU A 98 15.32 4.86 -1.68
C GLU A 98 14.47 6.11 -1.56
N LEU A 99 13.24 5.95 -1.12
CA LEU A 99 12.40 7.06 -0.73
C LEU A 99 13.04 7.77 0.46
N ALA A 100 13.45 9.03 0.27
CA ALA A 100 14.21 9.78 1.26
C ALA A 100 13.33 10.25 2.42
N THR A 101 13.76 10.02 3.66
CA THR A 101 13.15 10.67 4.82
C THR A 101 13.42 12.17 4.78
N LEU A 102 12.35 12.95 5.01
CA LEU A 102 12.36 14.41 4.98
C LEU A 102 12.28 15.00 6.38
N PRO A 103 12.54 16.32 6.53
CA PRO A 103 12.42 16.96 7.82
C PRO A 103 11.06 16.75 8.48
N ASN A 104 11.08 16.24 9.70
CA ASN A 104 9.87 15.98 10.48
C ASN A 104 9.26 17.28 11.00
N TRP A 105 8.07 17.61 10.51
CA TRP A 105 7.34 18.83 10.87
C TRP A 105 6.42 18.67 12.08
N ILE A 106 6.17 17.41 12.54
CA ILE A 106 5.15 17.18 13.59
C ILE A 106 5.57 17.66 14.98
N GLY A 107 6.86 17.88 15.21
CA GLY A 107 7.40 18.21 16.53
C GLY A 107 6.68 19.38 17.21
N LEU A 108 6.05 19.10 18.36
CA LEU A 108 5.38 20.07 19.23
C LEU A 108 5.57 19.62 20.68
N LYS A 109 6.46 20.28 21.42
CA LYS A 109 6.79 19.93 22.80
C LYS A 109 6.26 20.98 23.76
N LEU A 110 5.72 20.52 24.87
CA LEU A 110 5.10 21.32 25.92
C LEU A 110 5.89 21.17 27.20
N TYR A 111 6.31 22.31 27.79
CA TYR A 111 7.05 22.28 29.04
C TYR A 111 6.37 23.17 30.09
N VAL A 112 6.39 22.72 31.33
CA VAL A 112 6.03 23.53 32.51
C VAL A 112 7.20 23.51 33.48
N GLU A 113 7.74 24.71 33.79
CA GLU A 113 8.95 24.87 34.61
C GLU A 113 10.12 24.00 34.07
N LYS A 114 10.31 23.99 32.75
CA LYS A 114 11.34 23.20 32.01
C LYS A 114 11.22 21.69 32.09
N GLU A 115 10.12 21.17 32.65
CA GLU A 115 9.81 19.73 32.60
C GLU A 115 8.90 19.42 31.42
N LEU A 116 9.32 18.50 30.55
CA LEU A 116 8.57 18.07 29.38
C LEU A 116 7.31 17.32 29.81
N ILE A 117 6.15 17.78 29.34
CA ILE A 117 4.87 17.08 29.48
C ILE A 117 4.74 16.10 28.33
N GLY A 118 4.89 14.84 28.58
CA GLY A 118 4.84 13.78 27.56
C GLY A 118 4.61 12.42 28.16
N ILE A 119 4.18 11.48 27.31
CA ILE A 119 3.76 10.12 27.75
C ILE A 119 4.90 9.30 28.40
N GLU A 120 6.17 9.57 28.09
CA GLU A 120 7.33 8.91 28.71
C GLU A 120 7.88 9.68 29.92
N ASN A 121 7.45 10.91 30.17
CA ASN A 121 7.98 11.80 31.20
C ASN A 121 7.04 11.95 32.40
N CYS A 122 5.75 11.65 32.20
CA CYS A 122 4.67 11.79 33.16
C CYS A 122 4.01 10.45 33.48
N GLU A 123 3.28 10.40 34.59
CA GLU A 123 2.34 9.30 34.87
C GLU A 123 1.14 9.45 33.95
N ILE A 124 0.78 8.40 33.24
CA ILE A 124 -0.38 8.37 32.35
C ILE A 124 -1.61 7.98 33.18
N LEU A 125 -2.54 8.90 33.38
CA LEU A 125 -3.81 8.66 34.09
C LEU A 125 -4.93 8.23 33.14
N GLU A 126 -4.99 8.86 31.95
CA GLU A 126 -5.89 8.47 30.86
C GLU A 126 -5.13 8.52 29.56
N PHE A 127 -5.43 7.57 28.68
CA PHE A 127 -4.83 7.50 27.34
C PHE A 127 -5.86 7.00 26.33
N SER A 128 -6.01 7.72 25.25
CA SER A 128 -6.73 7.23 24.08
C SER A 128 -6.17 7.89 22.82
N ARG A 129 -5.92 7.08 21.81
CA ARG A 129 -5.48 7.53 20.49
C ARG A 129 -6.35 6.85 19.45
N VAL A 130 -6.80 7.60 18.46
CA VAL A 130 -7.78 7.16 17.49
C VAL A 130 -7.35 7.55 16.10
N LEU A 131 -7.25 6.57 15.19
CA LEU A 131 -7.27 6.79 13.76
C LEU A 131 -8.74 6.77 13.31
N ASP A 132 -9.24 7.91 12.89
CA ASP A 132 -10.53 8.03 12.23
C ASP A 132 -10.35 7.87 10.72
N MET A 133 -10.66 6.68 10.21
CA MET A 133 -10.47 6.35 8.79
C MET A 133 -11.46 7.08 7.89
N LYS A 134 -12.66 7.41 8.38
CA LYS A 134 -13.68 8.13 7.61
C LYS A 134 -13.26 9.55 7.28
N HIS A 135 -12.66 10.21 8.26
CA HIS A 135 -12.22 11.59 8.16
C HIS A 135 -10.73 11.74 7.90
N ALA A 136 -9.97 10.63 7.90
CA ALA A 136 -8.52 10.59 7.79
C ALA A 136 -7.82 11.51 8.80
N LEU A 137 -8.24 11.43 10.04
CA LEU A 137 -7.73 12.21 11.17
C LEU A 137 -7.10 11.29 12.21
N LEU A 138 -6.02 11.75 12.82
CA LEU A 138 -5.46 11.15 14.02
C LEU A 138 -5.85 12.02 15.22
N ALA A 139 -6.65 11.46 16.14
CA ALA A 139 -7.06 12.14 17.36
C ALA A 139 -6.37 11.54 18.59
N LYS A 140 -6.15 12.36 19.62
CA LYS A 140 -5.56 11.94 20.90
C LYS A 140 -6.24 12.60 22.08
N ARG A 141 -6.23 11.87 23.22
CA ARG A 141 -6.61 12.37 24.54
C ARG A 141 -5.72 11.73 25.58
N TYR A 142 -4.95 12.55 26.32
CA TYR A 142 -4.09 12.13 27.40
C TYR A 142 -4.36 12.96 28.64
N LEU A 143 -4.51 12.32 29.80
CA LEU A 143 -4.42 12.95 31.10
C LEU A 143 -3.11 12.52 31.74
N LEU A 144 -2.22 13.48 31.89
CA LEU A 144 -0.85 13.24 32.36
C LEU A 144 -0.62 13.95 33.69
N ARG A 145 0.08 13.27 34.64
CA ARG A 145 0.53 13.83 35.90
C ARG A 145 2.05 13.86 35.93
N ASP A 146 2.62 15.04 36.12
CA ASP A 146 4.05 15.18 36.25
C ASP A 146 4.58 14.83 37.68
N LYS A 147 5.88 14.85 37.85
CA LYS A 147 6.54 14.50 39.14
C LYS A 147 6.19 15.44 40.30
N LYS A 148 5.67 16.62 40.04
CA LYS A 148 5.21 17.62 41.03
C LYS A 148 3.72 17.47 41.33
N GLY A 149 3.03 16.52 40.73
CA GLY A 149 1.59 16.28 40.88
C GLY A 149 0.71 17.22 40.08
N ARG A 150 1.26 17.95 39.09
CA ARG A 150 0.48 18.80 38.18
C ARG A 150 -0.19 17.91 37.11
N GLU A 151 -1.49 18.10 36.95
CA GLU A 151 -2.29 17.33 36.01
C GLU A 151 -2.62 18.17 34.78
N THR A 152 -2.27 17.66 33.60
CA THR A 152 -2.53 18.30 32.32
C THR A 152 -3.36 17.38 31.43
N LEU A 153 -4.52 17.88 30.99
CA LEU A 153 -5.30 17.23 29.93
C LEU A 153 -4.84 17.76 28.58
N ILE A 154 -4.47 16.85 27.69
CA ILE A 154 -4.07 17.14 26.31
C ILE A 154 -5.02 16.41 25.38
N GLU A 155 -5.75 17.16 24.57
CA GLU A 155 -6.55 16.64 23.48
C GLU A 155 -6.06 17.24 22.16
N GLY A 156 -6.18 16.52 21.04
CA GLY A 156 -5.75 17.07 19.76
C GLY A 156 -6.13 16.24 18.55
N ILE A 157 -6.01 16.89 17.39
CA ILE A 157 -6.14 16.27 16.08
C ILE A 157 -4.92 16.59 15.23
N ARG A 158 -4.59 15.66 14.33
CA ARG A 158 -3.59 15.83 13.27
C ARG A 158 -4.14 15.30 11.96
N PHE A 159 -3.82 16.01 10.85
CA PHE A 159 -4.19 15.57 9.50
C PHE A 159 -3.15 16.02 8.47
N VAL A 160 -3.17 15.33 7.32
CA VAL A 160 -2.52 15.77 6.08
C VAL A 160 -3.62 15.96 5.05
N SER A 161 -3.78 17.19 4.54
CA SER A 161 -4.95 17.54 3.74
C SER A 161 -4.98 16.80 2.41
N ARG A 162 -6.15 16.26 2.05
CA ARG A 162 -6.44 15.72 0.71
C ARG A 162 -7.07 16.78 -0.20
N ALA A 163 -7.65 17.83 0.39
CA ALA A 163 -8.19 18.95 -0.37
C ALA A 163 -7.07 19.84 -0.94
N ASN A 164 -6.01 20.06 -0.17
CA ASN A 164 -4.77 20.68 -0.63
C ASN A 164 -3.59 19.86 -0.12
N VAL A 165 -2.94 19.09 -0.99
CA VAL A 165 -1.92 18.10 -0.63
C VAL A 165 -0.66 18.70 0.01
N HIS A 166 -0.47 20.02 -0.07
CA HIS A 166 0.65 20.73 0.53
C HIS A 166 0.37 21.24 1.96
N ARG A 167 -0.86 21.09 2.48
CA ARG A 167 -1.26 21.54 3.82
C ARG A 167 -1.29 20.41 4.82
N MET A 168 -0.72 20.67 5.97
CA MET A 168 -0.72 19.76 7.12
C MET A 168 -1.03 20.56 8.39
N GLY A 169 -1.80 19.97 9.30
CA GLY A 169 -2.20 20.67 10.50
C GLY A 169 -2.22 19.84 11.76
N ILE A 170 -1.90 20.49 12.87
CA ILE A 170 -2.06 19.95 14.22
C ILE A 170 -2.83 20.98 15.04
N LYS A 171 -3.86 20.53 15.72
CA LYS A 171 -4.59 21.33 16.71
C LYS A 171 -4.59 20.60 18.04
N VAL A 172 -4.14 21.27 19.09
CA VAL A 172 -4.02 20.70 20.43
C VAL A 172 -4.70 21.64 21.42
N TRP A 173 -5.52 21.08 22.30
CA TRP A 173 -6.08 21.75 23.47
C TRP A 173 -5.32 21.29 24.71
N VAL A 174 -4.74 22.25 25.46
CA VAL A 174 -3.97 22.00 26.68
C VAL A 174 -4.72 22.62 27.85
N THR A 175 -5.19 21.80 28.79
CA THR A 175 -5.95 22.22 29.95
C THR A 175 -5.21 21.85 31.24
N PRO A 176 -4.60 22.77 31.97
CA PRO A 176 -4.08 22.51 33.31
C PRO A 176 -5.27 22.30 34.28
N LEU A 177 -5.30 21.18 35.02
CA LEU A 177 -6.45 20.84 35.87
C LEU A 177 -6.28 21.29 37.31
N ASN A 178 -5.05 21.49 37.80
CA ASN A 178 -4.74 21.83 39.19
C ASN A 178 -3.55 22.78 39.36
N TYR A 179 -3.23 23.53 38.30
CA TYR A 179 -2.17 24.52 38.34
C TYR A 179 -2.43 25.67 37.37
N SER A 180 -1.74 26.78 37.59
CA SER A 180 -1.62 27.94 36.69
C SER A 180 -0.15 28.28 36.55
N GLY A 181 0.28 28.85 35.44
CA GLY A 181 1.69 29.25 35.25
C GLY A 181 2.01 29.52 33.77
N ILE A 182 3.27 29.32 33.42
CA ILE A 182 3.75 29.48 32.05
C ILE A 182 3.87 28.09 31.40
N LEU A 183 3.28 27.93 30.22
CA LEU A 183 3.49 26.82 29.32
C LEU A 183 4.50 27.27 28.25
N GLU A 184 5.68 26.67 28.28
CA GLU A 184 6.72 26.90 27.30
C GLU A 184 6.45 25.91 26.15
N VAL A 185 6.37 26.37 24.89
CA VAL A 185 6.04 25.57 23.70
C VAL A 185 7.20 25.62 22.71
N GLU A 186 7.67 24.46 22.31
CA GLU A 186 8.60 24.29 21.18
C GLU A 186 7.85 23.78 19.96
N ASN A 187 7.73 24.61 18.93
CA ASN A 187 7.26 24.24 17.59
C ASN A 187 8.49 23.97 16.70
N MET A 188 8.64 22.71 16.20
CA MET A 188 9.91 22.29 15.64
C MET A 188 9.74 21.62 14.27
N ILE A 189 10.76 21.85 13.41
CA ILE A 189 11.08 21.00 12.25
C ILE A 189 12.41 20.31 12.55
N ASP A 190 12.41 18.98 12.51
CA ASP A 190 13.60 18.17 12.79
C ASP A 190 14.12 17.48 11.51
N GLY A 191 15.23 17.97 10.99
CA GLY A 191 15.93 17.42 9.85
C GLY A 191 16.96 16.34 10.19
N THR A 192 17.12 15.97 11.47
CA THR A 192 18.09 14.94 11.88
C THR A 192 17.65 13.51 11.56
N ILE A 193 16.43 13.35 11.07
CA ILE A 193 15.85 12.06 10.75
C ILE A 193 16.65 11.37 9.62
N VAL A 194 16.80 10.08 9.73
CA VAL A 194 17.56 9.24 8.79
C VAL A 194 16.76 7.98 8.45
N ASN A 195 16.93 7.45 7.25
CA ASN A 195 16.41 6.13 6.91
C ASN A 195 17.18 5.07 7.70
N PHE A 196 16.49 4.02 8.10
CA PHE A 196 17.07 2.86 8.73
C PHE A 196 16.81 1.63 7.86
N LEU A 197 17.83 1.18 7.15
CA LEU A 197 17.79 -0.06 6.40
C LEU A 197 17.99 -1.24 7.36
N ASP A 198 16.97 -2.09 7.49
CA ASP A 198 17.04 -3.28 8.34
C ASP A 198 18.00 -4.34 7.76
N ALA A 199 18.07 -4.44 6.45
CA ALA A 199 19.04 -5.24 5.71
C ALA A 199 19.69 -4.37 4.63
N PRO A 200 20.96 -3.98 4.80
CA PRO A 200 21.99 -4.46 5.75
C PRO A 200 22.17 -3.69 7.08
N ARG A 201 21.16 -3.16 7.71
CA ARG A 201 21.17 -2.48 9.02
C ARG A 201 22.02 -1.22 9.09
N PHE A 202 21.88 -0.37 8.10
CA PHE A 202 22.55 0.93 8.06
C PHE A 202 21.56 2.07 8.34
N LYS A 203 22.07 3.11 8.98
CA LYS A 203 21.41 4.41 9.02
C LYS A 203 21.92 5.23 7.84
N VAL A 204 21.01 5.70 7.00
CA VAL A 204 21.34 6.46 5.80
C VAL A 204 20.71 7.85 5.87
N LYS A 205 21.52 8.87 5.70
CA LYS A 205 21.08 10.25 5.56
C LYS A 205 21.05 10.61 4.08
N HIS A 206 19.86 10.65 3.50
CA HIS A 206 19.65 10.96 2.08
C HIS A 206 19.69 12.43 1.75
N THR A 207 19.55 13.30 2.75
CA THR A 207 19.47 14.74 2.55
C THR A 207 20.64 15.50 3.19
N TYR A 208 20.89 16.72 2.73
CA TYR A 208 21.73 17.67 3.40
C TYR A 208 20.99 19.00 3.57
N LEU A 209 21.34 19.74 4.61
CA LEU A 209 20.73 21.01 4.93
C LEU A 209 21.13 22.08 3.94
N VAL A 210 20.16 22.81 3.38
CA VAL A 210 20.33 23.96 2.50
C VAL A 210 20.05 25.25 3.26
N ALA A 211 18.91 25.31 3.96
CA ALA A 211 18.52 26.47 4.76
C ALA A 211 17.86 26.04 6.08
N ASN A 212 18.08 26.83 7.15
CA ASN A 212 17.43 26.69 8.43
C ASN A 212 17.22 28.10 8.99
N GLU A 213 16.02 28.65 8.83
CA GLU A 213 15.73 30.06 9.06
C GLU A 213 14.29 30.32 9.55
N LYS A 214 14.01 31.56 9.90
CA LYS A 214 12.64 32.00 10.13
C LYS A 214 11.84 31.98 8.84
N LEU A 215 10.59 31.54 8.93
CA LEU A 215 9.68 31.64 7.79
C LEU A 215 9.24 33.09 7.52
N SER A 216 8.94 33.82 8.61
CA SER A 216 8.55 35.24 8.60
C SER A 216 8.76 35.83 9.99
N ASP A 217 7.88 36.71 10.49
CA ASP A 217 7.92 37.21 11.88
C ASP A 217 7.69 36.09 12.90
N ASN A 218 6.90 35.06 12.52
CA ASN A 218 6.67 33.85 13.28
C ASN A 218 6.91 32.63 12.37
N GLY A 219 7.14 31.46 13.00
CA GLY A 219 7.35 30.20 12.33
C GLY A 219 8.79 29.94 11.89
N VAL A 220 8.98 28.73 11.44
CA VAL A 220 10.28 28.18 11.04
C VAL A 220 10.21 27.56 9.65
N TYR A 221 11.33 27.62 8.95
CA TYR A 221 11.53 27.02 7.62
C TYR A 221 12.82 26.22 7.59
N MET A 222 12.76 25.08 6.96
CA MET A 222 13.93 24.26 6.66
C MET A 222 13.87 23.80 5.20
N GLU A 223 14.99 23.98 4.50
CA GLU A 223 15.17 23.43 3.18
C GLU A 223 16.31 22.40 3.19
N VAL A 224 16.04 21.25 2.62
CA VAL A 224 17.02 20.20 2.40
C VAL A 224 17.09 19.86 0.92
N ALA A 225 18.21 19.29 0.49
CA ALA A 225 18.31 18.69 -0.85
C ALA A 225 18.82 17.27 -0.74
N THR A 226 18.39 16.41 -1.65
CA THR A 226 18.89 15.04 -1.77
C THR A 226 20.36 15.03 -2.17
N ARG A 227 21.11 13.98 -1.80
CA ARG A 227 22.58 13.94 -1.97
C ARG A 227 23.00 13.61 -3.39
N ASP A 228 22.28 12.73 -4.07
CA ASP A 228 22.65 12.25 -5.42
C ASP A 228 22.14 13.21 -6.51
N ASN A 229 20.84 13.45 -6.56
CA ASN A 229 20.20 14.24 -7.62
C ASN A 229 19.92 15.70 -7.26
N HIS A 230 20.28 16.12 -6.03
CA HIS A 230 20.15 17.49 -5.53
C HIS A 230 18.71 18.06 -5.62
N LEU A 231 17.71 17.20 -5.47
CA LEU A 231 16.31 17.60 -5.47
C LEU A 231 15.97 18.35 -4.18
N HIS A 232 15.54 19.58 -4.31
CA HIS A 232 15.22 20.47 -3.18
C HIS A 232 13.83 20.22 -2.62
N VAL A 233 13.73 20.24 -1.28
CA VAL A 233 12.49 20.12 -0.51
C VAL A 233 12.47 21.16 0.58
N GLY A 234 11.45 22.01 0.60
CA GLY A 234 11.23 23.01 1.65
C GLY A 234 10.04 22.63 2.52
N VAL A 235 10.23 22.72 3.83
CA VAL A 235 9.21 22.47 4.84
C VAL A 235 9.12 23.71 5.74
N GLY A 236 7.92 24.23 5.95
CA GLY A 236 7.68 25.35 6.86
C GLY A 236 6.54 25.06 7.82
N CYS A 237 6.56 25.71 8.98
CA CYS A 237 5.42 25.71 9.90
C CYS A 237 5.36 26.98 10.74
N THR A 238 4.13 27.32 11.18
CA THR A 238 3.83 28.39 12.14
C THR A 238 2.98 27.85 13.28
N LEU A 239 3.00 28.54 14.42
CA LEU A 239 2.20 28.21 15.60
C LEU A 239 1.37 29.43 16.04
N LYS A 240 0.08 29.23 16.32
CA LYS A 240 -0.81 30.23 16.94
C LYS A 240 -1.47 29.64 18.18
N GLY A 241 -1.62 30.49 19.19
CA GLY A 241 -2.37 30.17 20.42
C GLY A 241 -3.67 30.94 20.48
N TYR A 242 -4.72 30.32 21.05
CA TYR A 242 -6.04 30.95 21.21
C TYR A 242 -6.63 30.64 22.60
N TYR A 243 -7.35 31.62 23.15
CA TYR A 243 -8.29 31.44 24.26
C TYR A 243 -9.67 31.91 23.81
N ASP A 244 -10.66 31.06 24.00
CA ASP A 244 -12.07 31.34 23.62
C ASP A 244 -12.19 31.91 22.19
N GLY A 245 -11.42 31.35 21.26
CA GLY A 245 -11.37 31.78 19.85
C GLY A 245 -10.63 33.10 19.58
N GLN A 246 -10.04 33.73 20.60
CA GLN A 246 -9.24 34.94 20.45
C GLN A 246 -7.75 34.61 20.39
N VAL A 247 -7.07 35.15 19.36
CA VAL A 247 -5.61 34.96 19.20
C VAL A 247 -4.86 35.55 20.40
N VAL A 248 -3.98 34.75 20.96
CA VAL A 248 -3.04 35.21 22.02
C VAL A 248 -1.76 35.69 21.38
N ASN A 249 -1.58 36.99 21.26
CA ASN A 249 -0.34 37.55 20.71
C ASN A 249 0.82 37.36 21.71
N LYS A 250 1.82 36.60 21.33
CA LYS A 250 3.04 36.32 22.09
C LYS A 250 4.28 36.63 21.26
N VAL A 251 5.41 36.76 21.94
CA VAL A 251 6.71 36.88 21.27
C VAL A 251 7.21 35.51 20.88
N HIS A 252 7.53 35.36 19.62
CA HIS A 252 8.10 34.14 19.05
C HIS A 252 9.62 34.30 18.94
N GLN A 253 10.37 33.36 19.51
CA GLN A 253 11.82 33.32 19.43
C GLN A 253 12.25 32.18 18.51
N PHE A 254 13.21 32.43 17.66
CA PHE A 254 13.73 31.45 16.74
C PHE A 254 15.09 30.94 17.21
N GLY A 255 15.30 29.62 17.07
CA GLY A 255 16.58 28.96 17.28
C GLY A 255 16.87 27.94 16.16
N ALA A 256 18.08 28.05 15.59
CA ALA A 256 18.62 27.07 14.67
C ALA A 256 19.70 26.25 15.39
N PHE A 257 19.48 24.94 15.54
CA PHE A 257 20.41 24.03 16.22
C PHE A 257 20.81 22.90 15.28
N GLY A 258 21.82 23.16 14.44
CA GLY A 258 22.21 22.23 13.38
C GLY A 258 21.07 22.03 12.40
N GLU A 259 20.58 20.81 12.29
CA GLU A 259 19.45 20.44 11.41
C GLU A 259 18.08 20.52 12.13
N GLN A 260 17.96 21.27 13.21
CA GLN A 260 16.67 21.53 13.87
C GLN A 260 16.33 23.02 13.81
N ALA A 261 15.13 23.33 13.34
CA ALA A 261 14.54 24.67 13.34
C ALA A 261 13.46 24.71 14.41
N ILE A 262 13.61 25.59 15.43
CA ILE A 262 12.71 25.63 16.58
C ILE A 262 12.18 27.04 16.77
N GLU A 263 10.88 27.16 16.95
CA GLU A 263 10.17 28.33 17.40
C GLU A 263 9.75 28.13 18.85
N PHE A 264 10.17 29.04 19.75
CA PHE A 264 9.85 29.04 21.17
C PHE A 264 8.78 30.08 21.45
N VAL A 265 7.73 29.68 22.16
CA VAL A 265 6.61 30.58 22.53
C VAL A 265 6.13 30.24 23.93
N ASP A 266 6.00 31.28 24.79
CA ASP A 266 5.51 31.12 26.15
C ASP A 266 4.06 31.61 26.27
N PHE A 267 3.19 30.76 26.80
CA PHE A 267 1.80 31.09 27.07
C PHE A 267 1.49 31.08 28.56
N ASP A 268 0.74 32.08 29.03
CA ASP A 268 0.16 32.02 30.37
C ASP A 268 -1.00 31.03 30.35
N VAL A 269 -1.00 30.05 31.27
CA VAL A 269 -2.08 29.08 31.42
C VAL A 269 -2.71 29.21 32.80
N GLU A 270 -4.03 29.03 32.84
CA GLU A 270 -4.85 29.14 34.07
C GLU A 270 -5.54 27.79 34.33
N GLU A 271 -5.62 27.41 35.61
CA GLU A 271 -6.32 26.23 36.07
C GLU A 271 -7.75 26.14 35.47
N GLY A 272 -8.08 25.00 34.86
CA GLY A 272 -9.38 24.73 34.29
C GLY A 272 -9.69 25.43 32.95
N LYS A 273 -8.78 26.32 32.44
CA LYS A 273 -8.95 26.95 31.13
C LYS A 273 -8.14 26.22 30.05
N SER A 274 -8.75 25.98 28.92
CA SER A 274 -8.11 25.31 27.80
C SER A 274 -7.42 26.30 26.86
N LEU A 275 -6.10 26.20 26.72
CA LEU A 275 -5.34 26.88 25.67
C LEU A 275 -5.42 26.03 24.38
N GLU A 276 -5.83 26.65 23.31
CA GLU A 276 -5.82 26.04 21.98
C GLU A 276 -4.54 26.43 21.25
N LEU A 277 -3.77 25.45 20.77
CA LEU A 277 -2.57 25.62 19.95
C LEU A 277 -2.85 25.05 18.56
N VAL A 278 -2.59 25.84 17.52
CA VAL A 278 -2.76 25.46 16.13
C VAL A 278 -1.44 25.61 15.39
N LYS A 279 -0.94 24.48 14.88
CA LYS A 279 0.22 24.42 14.00
C LYS A 279 -0.23 24.29 12.56
N TYR A 280 0.20 25.21 11.72
CA TYR A 280 0.03 25.19 10.27
C TYR A 280 1.34 24.79 9.64
N ALA A 281 1.35 23.85 8.72
CA ALA A 281 2.57 23.42 8.05
C ALA A 281 2.33 23.22 6.55
N SER A 282 3.42 23.37 5.78
CA SER A 282 3.41 23.16 4.33
C SER A 282 4.72 22.56 3.85
N VAL A 283 4.65 21.80 2.75
CA VAL A 283 5.80 21.20 2.07
C VAL A 283 5.66 21.38 0.56
N TYR A 284 6.78 21.76 -0.09
CA TYR A 284 6.94 21.82 -1.54
C TYR A 284 8.27 21.23 -1.95
N THR A 285 8.32 20.69 -3.18
CA THR A 285 9.54 20.12 -3.75
C THR A 285 9.86 20.75 -5.09
N GLU A 286 11.10 20.58 -5.57
CA GLU A 286 11.52 20.99 -6.90
C GLU A 286 10.82 20.21 -8.03
N ARG A 287 10.07 19.15 -7.69
CA ARG A 287 9.23 18.44 -8.65
C ARG A 287 8.02 19.25 -9.13
N GLU A 288 7.55 20.20 -8.32
CA GLU A 288 6.38 21.05 -8.59
C GLU A 288 6.76 22.47 -8.95
N VAL A 289 7.76 23.03 -8.27
CA VAL A 289 8.17 24.43 -8.43
C VAL A 289 9.69 24.55 -8.50
N PRO A 290 10.24 25.56 -9.23
CA PRO A 290 11.68 25.77 -9.25
C PRO A 290 12.25 25.96 -7.83
N HIS A 291 13.43 25.41 -7.56
CA HIS A 291 14.04 25.43 -6.21
C HIS A 291 14.10 26.85 -5.59
N PHE A 292 14.44 27.88 -6.36
CA PHE A 292 14.54 29.26 -5.89
C PHE A 292 13.20 29.89 -5.47
N SER A 293 12.06 29.24 -5.72
CA SER A 293 10.74 29.68 -5.34
C SER A 293 10.10 28.83 -4.24
N ILE A 294 10.76 27.76 -3.75
CA ILE A 294 10.19 26.84 -2.76
C ILE A 294 9.87 27.58 -1.46
N HIS A 295 10.81 28.39 -0.94
CA HIS A 295 10.60 29.17 0.27
C HIS A 295 9.34 30.03 0.17
N ASP A 296 9.22 30.83 -0.90
CA ASP A 296 8.10 31.74 -1.10
C ASP A 296 6.78 30.94 -1.24
N LYS A 297 6.79 29.80 -1.93
CA LYS A 297 5.61 28.93 -2.05
C LYS A 297 5.17 28.34 -0.72
N VAL A 298 6.08 27.86 0.09
CA VAL A 298 5.78 27.36 1.44
C VAL A 298 5.18 28.48 2.28
N LYS A 299 5.75 29.67 2.23
CA LYS A 299 5.26 30.84 2.96
C LYS A 299 3.86 31.27 2.50
N GLU A 300 3.65 31.46 1.20
CA GLU A 300 2.36 31.82 0.60
C GLU A 300 1.27 30.79 0.99
N GLU A 301 1.61 29.49 0.98
CA GLU A 301 0.67 28.41 1.31
C GLU A 301 0.28 28.46 2.80
N ILE A 302 1.22 28.67 3.69
CA ILE A 302 0.95 28.80 5.14
C ILE A 302 0.12 30.04 5.41
N GLU A 303 0.46 31.20 4.83
CA GLU A 303 -0.33 32.44 4.98
C GLU A 303 -1.77 32.24 4.48
N SER A 304 -1.96 31.58 3.34
CA SER A 304 -3.28 31.24 2.81
C SER A 304 -4.03 30.27 3.73
N PHE A 305 -3.33 29.26 4.27
CA PHE A 305 -3.91 28.29 5.19
C PHE A 305 -4.35 28.95 6.50
N GLU A 306 -3.54 29.85 7.05
CA GLU A 306 -3.89 30.64 8.24
C GLU A 306 -5.11 31.54 8.03
N GLN A 307 -5.27 32.11 6.82
CA GLN A 307 -6.42 32.97 6.46
C GLN A 307 -7.71 32.16 6.35
N ILE A 308 -7.65 30.95 5.78
CA ILE A 308 -8.78 30.04 5.66
C ILE A 308 -9.17 29.49 7.03
N GLY A 309 -8.17 29.20 7.87
CA GLY A 309 -8.34 28.56 9.16
C GLY A 309 -8.34 27.04 9.10
N LEU A 310 -7.91 26.41 10.20
CA LEU A 310 -7.73 24.96 10.24
C LEU A 310 -9.05 24.20 10.11
N GLU A 311 -10.13 24.67 10.71
CA GLU A 311 -11.45 24.03 10.70
C GLU A 311 -12.04 23.96 9.28
N GLU A 312 -11.93 25.02 8.48
CA GLU A 312 -12.42 25.03 7.10
C GLU A 312 -11.58 24.09 6.23
N GLU A 313 -10.27 24.02 6.43
CA GLU A 313 -9.42 23.06 5.72
C GLU A 313 -9.73 21.60 6.12
N VAL A 314 -9.93 21.34 7.41
CA VAL A 314 -10.35 20.00 7.91
C VAL A 314 -11.69 19.62 7.29
N LYS A 315 -12.65 20.54 7.20
CA LYS A 315 -13.94 20.28 6.56
C LYS A 315 -13.78 19.96 5.09
N ALA A 316 -13.01 20.75 4.35
CA ALA A 316 -12.72 20.49 2.94
C ALA A 316 -12.04 19.12 2.75
N HIS A 317 -11.10 18.77 3.61
CA HIS A 317 -10.45 17.47 3.66
C HIS A 317 -11.44 16.33 3.92
N MET A 318 -12.32 16.47 4.92
CA MET A 318 -13.37 15.49 5.22
C MET A 318 -14.35 15.32 4.06
N ASP A 319 -14.71 16.39 3.35
CA ASP A 319 -15.58 16.35 2.16
C ASP A 319 -14.95 15.54 1.00
N VAL A 320 -13.63 15.61 0.84
CA VAL A 320 -12.91 14.77 -0.14
C VAL A 320 -12.96 13.30 0.28
N TYR A 321 -12.65 12.98 1.53
CA TYR A 321 -12.70 11.60 2.02
C TYR A 321 -14.12 11.02 2.00
N ALA A 322 -15.15 11.84 2.27
CA ALA A 322 -16.53 11.40 2.14
C ALA A 322 -16.84 10.89 0.72
N LYS A 323 -16.39 11.60 -0.32
CA LYS A 323 -16.54 11.17 -1.71
C LYS A 323 -15.71 9.92 -2.03
N MET A 324 -14.49 9.84 -1.51
CA MET A 324 -13.66 8.64 -1.69
C MET A 324 -14.32 7.40 -1.05
N TRP A 325 -14.88 7.54 0.15
CA TRP A 325 -15.61 6.47 0.81
C TRP A 325 -16.93 6.10 0.11
N GLU A 326 -17.61 7.06 -0.51
CA GLU A 326 -18.78 6.75 -1.36
C GLU A 326 -18.44 5.78 -2.49
N GLN A 327 -17.21 5.81 -2.99
CA GLN A 327 -16.73 4.94 -4.07
C GLN A 327 -16.13 3.62 -3.55
N ALA A 328 -15.39 3.69 -2.45
CA ALA A 328 -14.50 2.61 -1.99
C ALA A 328 -15.07 1.74 -0.87
N ASP A 329 -16.14 2.18 -0.17
CA ASP A 329 -16.63 1.47 0.99
C ASP A 329 -17.14 0.06 0.65
N ILE A 330 -16.67 -0.92 1.41
CA ILE A 330 -17.23 -2.26 1.46
C ILE A 330 -17.93 -2.38 2.81
N ARG A 331 -19.23 -2.68 2.80
CA ARG A 331 -20.03 -2.86 3.99
C ARG A 331 -20.42 -4.32 4.16
N ILE A 332 -20.00 -4.91 5.26
CA ILE A 332 -20.36 -6.26 5.66
C ILE A 332 -21.25 -6.19 6.92
N GLU A 333 -22.45 -6.73 6.83
CA GLU A 333 -23.33 -6.91 7.99
C GLU A 333 -23.19 -8.35 8.51
N GLY A 334 -22.94 -8.51 9.81
CA GLY A 334 -22.79 -9.80 10.48
C GLY A 334 -21.44 -10.05 11.12
N ASP A 335 -20.35 -9.52 10.57
CA ASP A 335 -18.99 -9.58 11.15
C ASP A 335 -18.40 -8.17 11.25
N PHE A 336 -18.67 -7.49 12.34
CA PHE A 336 -18.27 -6.10 12.58
C PHE A 336 -16.74 -5.91 12.62
N ASP A 337 -16.01 -6.86 13.21
CA ASP A 337 -14.56 -6.75 13.31
C ASP A 337 -13.88 -6.90 11.94
N LEU A 338 -14.40 -7.82 11.13
CA LEU A 338 -13.89 -8.00 9.76
C LEU A 338 -14.26 -6.80 8.88
N ASP A 339 -15.50 -6.27 8.98
CA ASP A 339 -15.93 -5.07 8.28
C ASP A 339 -14.96 -3.89 8.52
N ARG A 340 -14.63 -3.65 9.81
CA ARG A 340 -13.67 -2.61 10.20
C ARG A 340 -12.24 -2.90 9.73
N ALA A 341 -11.79 -4.17 9.78
CA ALA A 341 -10.46 -4.55 9.30
C ALA A 341 -10.33 -4.39 7.76
N ILE A 342 -11.38 -4.69 7.01
CA ILE A 342 -11.40 -4.45 5.55
C ILE A 342 -11.34 -2.94 5.28
N ARG A 343 -12.11 -2.11 5.98
CA ARG A 343 -12.01 -0.64 5.87
C ARG A 343 -10.63 -0.12 6.21
N PHE A 344 -9.93 -0.71 7.20
CA PHE A 344 -8.54 -0.35 7.50
C PHE A 344 -7.61 -0.57 6.31
N ASN A 345 -7.70 -1.72 5.66
CA ASN A 345 -6.91 -2.02 4.46
C ASN A 345 -7.27 -1.06 3.31
N ILE A 346 -8.55 -0.83 3.05
CA ILE A 346 -9.03 0.11 2.02
C ILE A 346 -8.54 1.53 2.32
N PHE A 347 -8.63 2.00 3.57
CA PHE A 347 -8.19 3.33 3.98
C PHE A 347 -6.73 3.59 3.62
N HIS A 348 -5.84 2.68 4.02
CA HIS A 348 -4.43 2.83 3.77
C HIS A 348 -4.08 2.78 2.28
N LEU A 349 -4.74 1.91 1.52
CA LEU A 349 -4.52 1.78 0.09
C LEU A 349 -5.03 3.02 -0.66
N MET A 350 -6.28 3.45 -0.46
CA MET A 350 -6.86 4.59 -1.18
C MET A 350 -6.17 5.91 -0.82
N SER A 351 -5.74 6.07 0.43
CA SER A 351 -5.07 7.29 0.89
C SER A 351 -3.71 7.49 0.22
N THR A 352 -3.01 6.40 -0.13
CA THR A 352 -1.71 6.46 -0.78
C THR A 352 -1.79 6.69 -2.29
N GLY A 353 -2.92 6.34 -2.93
CA GLY A 353 -3.11 6.55 -4.37
C GLY A 353 -2.97 8.01 -4.78
N ASN A 354 -2.23 8.29 -5.86
CA ASN A 354 -2.03 9.64 -6.40
C ASN A 354 -2.67 9.78 -7.78
N GLU A 355 -3.73 10.57 -7.88
CA GLU A 355 -4.41 10.84 -9.14
C GLU A 355 -3.83 12.03 -9.94
N ASN A 356 -2.88 12.76 -9.37
CA ASN A 356 -2.35 14.01 -9.93
C ASN A 356 -0.90 13.91 -10.43
N ASP A 357 -0.16 12.87 -10.05
CA ASP A 357 1.20 12.61 -10.55
C ASP A 357 1.30 11.20 -11.13
N ASN A 358 1.57 11.09 -12.40
CA ASN A 358 1.73 9.83 -13.13
C ASN A 358 3.19 9.35 -13.23
N ARG A 359 4.09 10.00 -12.48
CA ARG A 359 5.51 9.66 -12.39
C ARG A 359 5.84 8.92 -11.09
N VAL A 360 4.83 8.66 -10.26
CA VAL A 360 4.95 7.97 -8.98
C VAL A 360 4.13 6.70 -8.95
N ASN A 361 4.50 5.78 -8.06
CA ASN A 361 3.81 4.52 -7.83
C ASN A 361 3.48 4.36 -6.34
N VAL A 362 2.91 3.23 -5.97
CA VAL A 362 2.68 2.82 -4.59
C VAL A 362 3.71 1.76 -4.22
N GLY A 363 4.54 2.05 -3.23
CA GLY A 363 5.55 1.10 -2.73
C GLY A 363 4.91 -0.06 -1.96
N ALA A 364 5.66 -1.16 -1.81
CA ALA A 364 5.20 -2.38 -1.12
C ALA A 364 4.77 -2.13 0.35
N LYS A 365 5.30 -1.07 0.99
CA LYS A 365 4.93 -0.62 2.35
C LYS A 365 4.23 0.75 2.34
N LEU A 366 3.52 1.07 1.27
CA LEU A 366 2.81 2.33 1.05
C LEU A 366 3.76 3.56 1.09
N LEU A 367 3.28 4.72 1.55
CA LEU A 367 4.04 5.98 1.60
C LEU A 367 4.50 6.34 3.02
N HIS A 368 4.68 5.37 3.90
CA HIS A 368 5.07 5.60 5.31
C HIS A 368 5.96 4.50 5.90
N GLY A 369 6.19 3.44 5.14
CA GLY A 369 7.10 2.37 5.49
C GLY A 369 8.42 2.50 4.76
N GLU A 370 9.51 2.10 5.41
CA GLU A 370 10.85 2.15 4.79
C GLU A 370 11.32 0.81 4.24
N GLU A 371 10.71 -0.30 4.67
CA GLU A 371 11.05 -1.61 4.11
C GLU A 371 10.84 -1.60 2.59
N TYR A 372 11.75 -2.19 1.87
CA TYR A 372 11.84 -2.13 0.40
C TYR A 372 12.05 -0.72 -0.19
N GLY A 373 12.58 0.24 0.57
CA GLY A 373 12.98 1.56 0.07
C GLY A 373 11.89 2.40 -0.62
N GLY A 374 10.60 2.06 -0.44
CA GLY A 374 9.49 2.70 -1.16
C GLY A 374 9.33 2.23 -2.61
N HIS A 375 9.98 1.12 -3.00
CA HIS A 375 9.97 0.60 -4.38
C HIS A 375 8.63 -0.01 -4.78
N ALA A 376 8.36 0.05 -6.08
CA ALA A 376 7.26 -0.64 -6.73
C ALA A 376 7.72 -2.01 -7.23
N PHE A 377 6.88 -3.03 -6.99
CA PHE A 377 7.06 -4.43 -7.38
C PHE A 377 5.90 -4.87 -8.29
N TRP A 378 5.79 -6.16 -8.54
CA TRP A 378 4.63 -6.79 -9.15
C TRP A 378 3.35 -6.66 -8.29
N ASP A 379 3.51 -6.29 -7.02
CA ASP A 379 2.47 -5.96 -6.06
C ASP A 379 1.46 -4.95 -6.62
N THR A 380 1.99 -3.95 -7.34
CA THR A 380 1.16 -2.92 -7.96
C THR A 380 0.20 -3.53 -8.97
N GLU A 381 0.70 -4.26 -9.95
CA GLU A 381 -0.08 -4.73 -11.08
C GLU A 381 -1.07 -5.84 -10.70
N LEU A 382 -0.68 -6.75 -9.81
CA LEU A 382 -1.48 -7.94 -9.55
C LEU A 382 -2.35 -7.85 -8.31
N PHE A 383 -1.98 -7.00 -7.34
CA PHE A 383 -2.72 -6.91 -6.08
C PHE A 383 -3.41 -5.56 -5.87
N MET A 384 -2.74 -4.44 -6.19
CA MET A 384 -3.28 -3.11 -5.94
C MET A 384 -4.07 -2.53 -7.12
N LEU A 385 -3.60 -2.75 -8.35
CA LEU A 385 -4.20 -2.19 -9.56
C LEU A 385 -5.67 -2.55 -9.75
N PRO A 386 -6.13 -3.80 -9.48
CA PRO A 386 -7.54 -4.12 -9.59
C PRO A 386 -8.43 -3.24 -8.71
N PHE A 387 -8.03 -2.98 -7.45
CA PHE A 387 -8.75 -2.05 -6.60
C PHE A 387 -8.83 -0.65 -7.24
N PHE A 388 -7.69 -0.11 -7.67
CA PHE A 388 -7.69 1.23 -8.28
C PHE A 388 -8.45 1.27 -9.60
N ALA A 389 -8.38 0.25 -10.43
CA ALA A 389 -9.09 0.22 -11.71
C ALA A 389 -10.62 0.22 -11.54
N TYR A 390 -11.13 -0.52 -10.56
CA TYR A 390 -12.55 -0.57 -10.26
C TYR A 390 -13.07 0.58 -9.39
N VAL A 391 -12.20 1.26 -8.62
CA VAL A 391 -12.64 2.28 -7.66
C VAL A 391 -12.10 3.67 -8.00
N PHE A 392 -10.85 3.78 -8.45
CA PHE A 392 -10.18 5.04 -8.77
C PHE A 392 -9.43 4.95 -10.12
N PRO A 393 -10.15 4.84 -11.25
CA PRO A 393 -9.55 4.55 -12.56
C PRO A 393 -8.50 5.57 -13.01
N LYS A 394 -8.58 6.81 -12.53
CA LYS A 394 -7.56 7.83 -12.79
C LYS A 394 -6.24 7.51 -12.08
N THR A 395 -6.29 7.02 -10.85
CA THR A 395 -5.10 6.54 -10.12
C THR A 395 -4.51 5.31 -10.82
N ALA A 396 -5.34 4.33 -11.20
CA ALA A 396 -4.89 3.16 -11.96
C ALA A 396 -4.15 3.56 -13.25
N LYS A 397 -4.70 4.51 -14.01
CA LYS A 397 -4.03 5.07 -15.20
C LYS A 397 -2.66 5.67 -14.91
N ASN A 398 -2.52 6.33 -13.76
CA ASN A 398 -1.25 6.92 -13.36
C ASN A 398 -0.21 5.85 -12.98
N LEU A 399 -0.62 4.78 -12.28
CA LEU A 399 0.25 3.66 -11.95
C LEU A 399 0.80 2.99 -13.21
N GLU A 400 -0.04 2.74 -14.22
CA GLU A 400 0.39 2.20 -15.50
C GLU A 400 1.21 3.21 -16.33
N SER A 401 0.93 4.52 -16.20
CA SER A 401 1.74 5.55 -16.83
C SER A 401 3.14 5.65 -16.25
N TYR A 402 3.31 5.38 -14.96
CA TYR A 402 4.63 5.26 -14.33
C TYR A 402 5.48 4.18 -15.03
N ARG A 403 4.91 2.99 -15.29
CA ARG A 403 5.61 1.94 -16.05
C ARG A 403 6.00 2.40 -17.47
N TYR A 404 5.14 3.19 -18.12
CA TYR A 404 5.47 3.77 -19.42
C TYR A 404 6.61 4.78 -19.34
N HIS A 405 6.66 5.64 -18.33
CA HIS A 405 7.79 6.57 -18.12
C HIS A 405 9.11 5.84 -17.92
N LEU A 406 9.10 4.66 -17.34
CA LEU A 406 10.28 3.83 -17.08
C LEU A 406 10.61 2.83 -18.20
N LEU A 407 9.87 2.81 -19.31
CA LEU A 407 10.05 1.86 -20.39
C LEU A 407 11.47 1.90 -21.00
N ASN A 408 12.07 3.08 -21.10
CA ASN A 408 13.44 3.19 -21.62
C ASN A 408 14.47 2.57 -20.65
N ALA A 409 14.30 2.74 -19.36
CA ALA A 409 15.13 2.08 -18.36
C ALA A 409 14.97 0.54 -18.43
N ALA A 410 13.74 0.05 -18.63
CA ALA A 410 13.48 -1.37 -18.81
C ALA A 410 14.15 -1.94 -20.08
N ARG A 411 14.24 -1.14 -21.18
CA ARG A 411 15.00 -1.52 -22.39
C ARG A 411 16.50 -1.63 -22.11
N GLU A 412 17.06 -0.67 -21.39
CA GLU A 412 18.49 -0.72 -21.02
C GLU A 412 18.76 -1.87 -20.04
N ASN A 413 17.82 -2.19 -19.15
CA ASN A 413 17.94 -3.34 -18.25
C ASN A 413 17.97 -4.65 -19.05
N ALA A 414 17.06 -4.85 -20.00
CA ALA A 414 17.08 -6.02 -20.89
C ALA A 414 18.43 -6.15 -21.62
N LYS A 415 18.91 -5.06 -22.23
CA LYS A 415 20.17 -5.02 -22.93
C LYS A 415 21.38 -5.32 -22.04
N LYS A 416 21.43 -4.77 -20.81
CA LYS A 416 22.47 -5.05 -19.81
C LYS A 416 22.53 -6.55 -19.48
N ASN A 417 21.37 -7.21 -19.44
CA ASN A 417 21.25 -8.63 -19.16
C ASN A 417 21.40 -9.52 -20.41
N GLY A 418 21.65 -8.94 -21.59
CA GLY A 418 21.87 -9.66 -22.84
C GLY A 418 20.59 -10.03 -23.60
N TYR A 419 19.46 -9.37 -23.31
CA TYR A 419 18.16 -9.58 -23.92
C TYR A 419 17.72 -8.40 -24.79
N LEU A 420 16.69 -8.62 -25.60
CA LEU A 420 16.01 -7.60 -26.40
C LEU A 420 14.73 -7.14 -25.68
N GLY A 421 14.12 -6.05 -26.17
CA GLY A 421 12.85 -5.55 -25.67
C GLY A 421 12.99 -4.84 -24.31
N ALA A 422 12.02 -4.99 -23.43
CA ALA A 422 11.99 -4.36 -22.12
C ALA A 422 11.87 -5.39 -20.99
N GLN A 423 12.83 -5.40 -20.08
CA GLN A 423 12.84 -6.15 -18.83
C GLN A 423 12.65 -5.16 -17.69
N TYR A 424 11.47 -5.15 -17.07
CA TYR A 424 11.26 -4.35 -15.88
C TYR A 424 12.06 -4.91 -14.70
N PRO A 425 12.63 -4.03 -13.83
CA PRO A 425 13.39 -4.47 -12.67
C PRO A 425 12.46 -5.12 -11.63
N TRP A 426 13.01 -5.96 -10.77
CA TRP A 426 12.27 -6.53 -9.64
C TRP A 426 11.79 -5.42 -8.71
N GLU A 427 12.68 -4.51 -8.32
CA GLU A 427 12.40 -3.33 -7.52
C GLU A 427 12.59 -2.05 -8.32
N SER A 428 11.51 -1.27 -8.51
CA SER A 428 11.51 -0.01 -9.26
C SER A 428 11.45 1.21 -8.34
N ALA A 429 12.42 2.12 -8.48
CA ALA A 429 12.35 3.49 -7.97
C ALA A 429 11.93 4.48 -9.08
N ASP A 430 12.26 5.75 -8.93
CA ASP A 430 11.92 6.85 -9.85
C ASP A 430 12.68 6.81 -11.20
N ASP A 431 13.84 6.18 -11.27
CA ASP A 431 14.67 6.07 -12.47
C ASP A 431 14.47 4.79 -13.28
N GLY A 432 13.76 3.79 -12.72
CA GLY A 432 13.45 2.52 -13.36
C GLY A 432 14.64 1.56 -13.49
N THR A 433 15.76 1.83 -12.82
CA THR A 433 16.85 0.87 -12.71
C THR A 433 16.56 -0.16 -11.63
N GLU A 434 17.26 -1.31 -11.66
CA GLU A 434 17.12 -2.35 -10.64
C GLU A 434 17.66 -1.85 -9.30
N GLN A 435 16.82 -1.94 -8.25
CA GLN A 435 17.15 -1.48 -6.90
C GLN A 435 17.33 -2.62 -5.91
N CYS A 436 16.99 -3.85 -6.26
CA CYS A 436 17.23 -4.99 -5.38
C CYS A 436 18.72 -5.15 -5.09
N PRO A 437 19.16 -5.21 -3.83
CA PRO A 437 20.56 -5.33 -3.46
C PRO A 437 21.14 -6.67 -3.91
N ASP A 438 22.41 -6.66 -4.35
CA ASP A 438 23.14 -7.88 -4.72
C ASP A 438 23.47 -8.80 -3.51
N TRP A 439 23.28 -8.29 -2.29
CA TRP A 439 23.59 -9.00 -1.06
C TRP A 439 22.75 -8.50 0.13
N THR A 440 22.59 -9.36 1.13
CA THR A 440 21.93 -9.04 2.39
C THR A 440 22.74 -9.55 3.58
N ILE A 441 22.52 -8.96 4.75
CA ILE A 441 23.12 -9.40 6.01
C ILE A 441 22.03 -9.91 6.94
N GLU A 442 22.10 -11.18 7.31
CA GLU A 442 21.19 -11.76 8.30
C GLU A 442 21.44 -11.20 9.71
N PRO A 443 20.48 -11.33 10.64
CA PRO A 443 20.60 -10.87 12.01
C PRO A 443 21.83 -11.38 12.77
N ASP A 444 22.38 -12.54 12.38
CA ASP A 444 23.59 -13.14 12.97
C ASP A 444 24.90 -12.56 12.39
N GLY A 445 24.80 -11.62 11.43
CA GLY A 445 25.91 -11.00 10.73
C GLY A 445 26.40 -11.79 9.51
N THR A 446 25.77 -12.89 9.16
CA THR A 446 26.13 -13.66 7.95
C THR A 446 25.71 -12.90 6.70
N CYS A 447 26.66 -12.73 5.77
CA CYS A 447 26.39 -12.07 4.49
C CYS A 447 26.01 -13.13 3.43
N TYR A 448 24.88 -12.91 2.77
CA TYR A 448 24.41 -13.74 1.65
C TYR A 448 24.30 -12.90 0.38
N ARG A 449 24.62 -13.53 -0.75
CA ARG A 449 24.33 -12.95 -2.04
C ARG A 449 22.82 -13.07 -2.32
N CYS A 450 22.22 -11.96 -2.72
CA CYS A 450 20.84 -11.93 -3.15
C CYS A 450 20.76 -12.12 -4.68
N TYR A 451 19.96 -13.08 -5.12
CA TYR A 451 19.83 -13.40 -6.56
C TYR A 451 18.45 -13.00 -7.13
N VAL A 452 17.61 -12.39 -6.33
CA VAL A 452 16.23 -12.01 -6.70
C VAL A 452 16.20 -11.18 -7.97
N ALA A 453 16.96 -10.10 -8.02
CA ALA A 453 17.10 -9.24 -9.22
C ALA A 453 17.56 -10.00 -10.48
N VAL A 454 18.31 -11.10 -10.29
CA VAL A 454 18.88 -11.88 -11.40
C VAL A 454 17.90 -12.90 -11.96
N TYR A 455 16.98 -13.41 -11.15
CA TYR A 455 16.14 -14.56 -11.51
C TYR A 455 14.62 -14.28 -11.52
N GLU A 456 14.12 -13.21 -10.83
CA GLU A 456 12.70 -12.91 -10.78
C GLU A 456 12.23 -12.05 -11.95
N HIS A 457 12.21 -12.66 -13.14
CA HIS A 457 11.80 -11.99 -14.38
C HIS A 457 10.29 -11.82 -14.52
N HIS A 458 9.50 -12.52 -13.72
CA HIS A 458 8.04 -12.54 -13.85
C HIS A 458 7.37 -11.18 -13.60
N VAL A 459 8.05 -10.22 -12.94
CA VAL A 459 7.57 -8.83 -12.85
C VAL A 459 7.31 -8.21 -14.22
N THR A 460 8.12 -8.55 -15.23
CA THR A 460 7.91 -8.09 -16.61
C THR A 460 6.58 -8.59 -17.19
N ALA A 461 6.19 -9.82 -16.87
CA ALA A 461 4.89 -10.35 -17.25
C ALA A 461 3.75 -9.72 -16.44
N ALA A 462 3.98 -9.41 -15.16
CA ALA A 462 3.00 -8.73 -14.33
C ALA A 462 2.68 -7.32 -14.87
N VAL A 463 3.68 -6.54 -15.29
CA VAL A 463 3.46 -5.24 -15.95
C VAL A 463 2.62 -5.38 -17.23
N ALA A 464 2.91 -6.37 -18.07
CA ALA A 464 2.09 -6.62 -19.25
C ALA A 464 0.64 -7.00 -18.89
N TYR A 465 0.46 -7.82 -17.85
CA TYR A 465 -0.85 -8.22 -17.37
C TYR A 465 -1.64 -7.06 -16.76
N GLY A 466 -0.98 -6.20 -15.99
CA GLY A 466 -1.58 -4.99 -15.42
C GLY A 466 -2.17 -4.07 -16.49
N ILE A 467 -1.43 -3.83 -17.58
CA ILE A 467 -1.94 -3.05 -18.74
C ILE A 467 -3.18 -3.71 -19.36
N TYR A 468 -3.14 -5.02 -19.56
CA TYR A 468 -4.27 -5.78 -20.06
C TYR A 468 -5.50 -5.65 -19.15
N ASP A 469 -5.31 -5.89 -17.86
CA ASP A 469 -6.38 -5.88 -16.87
C ASP A 469 -6.98 -4.48 -16.69
N TYR A 470 -6.13 -3.44 -16.61
CA TYR A 470 -6.57 -2.05 -16.59
C TYR A 470 -7.49 -1.71 -17.78
N VAL A 471 -7.06 -2.07 -18.99
CA VAL A 471 -7.85 -1.80 -20.20
C VAL A 471 -9.14 -2.63 -20.25
N LYS A 472 -9.09 -3.88 -19.78
CA LYS A 472 -10.25 -4.78 -19.70
C LYS A 472 -11.32 -4.23 -18.75
N ILE A 473 -10.90 -3.69 -17.60
CA ILE A 473 -11.80 -3.14 -16.57
C ILE A 473 -12.36 -1.78 -16.99
N THR A 474 -11.50 -0.86 -17.47
CA THR A 474 -11.85 0.55 -17.69
C THR A 474 -12.33 0.87 -19.10
N GLY A 475 -12.02 0.01 -20.07
CA GLY A 475 -12.27 0.29 -21.48
C GLY A 475 -11.35 1.36 -22.09
N ASP A 476 -10.28 1.83 -21.42
CA ASP A 476 -9.42 2.93 -21.89
C ASP A 476 -8.55 2.54 -23.10
N GLN A 477 -9.20 2.43 -24.27
CA GLN A 477 -8.52 2.15 -25.53
C GLN A 477 -7.49 3.22 -25.88
N GLN A 478 -7.71 4.46 -25.46
CA GLN A 478 -6.79 5.55 -25.75
C GLN A 478 -5.43 5.34 -25.03
N PHE A 479 -5.46 4.89 -23.78
CA PHE A 479 -4.25 4.50 -23.06
C PHE A 479 -3.55 3.34 -23.77
N LEU A 480 -4.29 2.28 -24.13
CA LEU A 480 -3.73 1.14 -24.84
C LEU A 480 -2.99 1.57 -26.12
N LEU A 481 -3.66 2.35 -26.98
CA LEU A 481 -3.12 2.77 -28.29
C LEU A 481 -1.93 3.73 -28.17
N ASN A 482 -1.88 4.57 -27.14
CA ASN A 482 -0.85 5.60 -27.01
C ASN A 482 0.37 5.17 -26.17
N LYS A 483 0.17 4.25 -25.22
CA LYS A 483 1.20 3.82 -24.27
C LYS A 483 1.26 2.30 -24.10
N GLY A 484 0.17 1.66 -23.77
CA GLY A 484 0.11 0.25 -23.39
C GLY A 484 0.62 -0.70 -24.47
N ALA A 485 0.25 -0.47 -25.73
CA ALA A 485 0.67 -1.32 -26.84
C ALA A 485 2.20 -1.35 -27.02
N GLU A 486 2.88 -0.23 -26.77
CA GLU A 486 4.35 -0.17 -26.83
C GLU A 486 4.99 -1.02 -25.73
N ILE A 487 4.50 -0.93 -24.49
CA ILE A 487 4.97 -1.76 -23.37
C ILE A 487 4.75 -3.25 -23.68
N LEU A 488 3.54 -3.61 -24.12
CA LEU A 488 3.16 -4.99 -24.42
C LEU A 488 4.06 -5.61 -25.50
N MET A 489 4.38 -4.88 -26.57
CA MET A 489 5.27 -5.35 -27.64
C MET A 489 6.70 -5.50 -27.17
N GLU A 490 7.21 -4.57 -26.37
CA GLU A 490 8.57 -4.62 -25.87
C GLU A 490 8.76 -5.72 -24.80
N THR A 491 7.76 -5.96 -23.95
CA THR A 491 7.80 -7.10 -23.02
C THR A 491 7.68 -8.45 -23.74
N ALA A 492 6.86 -8.54 -24.80
CA ALA A 492 6.83 -9.74 -25.66
C ALA A 492 8.18 -10.01 -26.35
N ARG A 493 8.85 -8.95 -26.83
CA ARG A 493 10.20 -9.03 -27.40
C ARG A 493 11.23 -9.53 -26.38
N PHE A 494 11.12 -9.06 -25.11
CA PHE A 494 11.94 -9.57 -24.02
C PHE A 494 11.75 -11.07 -23.84
N TRP A 495 10.51 -11.53 -23.70
CA TRP A 495 10.23 -12.95 -23.51
C TRP A 495 10.70 -13.80 -24.69
N ALA A 496 10.51 -13.34 -25.92
CA ALA A 496 11.01 -14.04 -27.10
C ALA A 496 12.54 -14.20 -27.08
N SER A 497 13.27 -13.14 -26.67
CA SER A 497 14.73 -13.18 -26.57
C SER A 497 15.24 -13.97 -25.35
N ARG A 498 14.39 -14.13 -24.30
CA ARG A 498 14.72 -14.85 -23.06
C ARG A 498 14.56 -16.37 -23.21
N CYS A 499 13.71 -16.80 -24.14
CA CYS A 499 13.48 -18.22 -24.42
C CYS A 499 14.65 -18.87 -25.16
N GLU A 500 15.06 -20.06 -24.71
CA GLU A 500 16.11 -20.88 -25.29
C GLU A 500 15.50 -22.03 -26.10
N TYR A 501 15.84 -22.15 -27.37
CA TYR A 501 15.37 -23.28 -28.15
C TYR A 501 16.23 -24.53 -27.89
N ILE A 502 15.58 -25.63 -27.52
CA ILE A 502 16.22 -26.92 -27.23
C ILE A 502 15.93 -27.85 -28.41
N GLU A 503 16.87 -28.03 -29.30
CA GLU A 503 16.71 -28.74 -30.56
C GLU A 503 16.29 -30.21 -30.35
N GLU A 504 16.90 -30.92 -29.39
CA GLU A 504 16.61 -32.32 -29.11
C GLU A 504 15.18 -32.55 -28.59
N LYS A 505 14.59 -31.50 -27.96
CA LYS A 505 13.24 -31.57 -27.41
C LYS A 505 12.21 -30.86 -28.30
N ASN A 506 12.66 -30.17 -29.36
CA ASN A 506 11.82 -29.30 -30.22
C ASN A 506 10.89 -28.37 -29.45
N ARG A 507 11.43 -27.72 -28.43
CA ARG A 507 10.68 -26.81 -27.57
C ARG A 507 11.51 -25.61 -27.11
N TYR A 508 10.84 -24.55 -26.68
CA TYR A 508 11.49 -23.40 -26.01
C TYR A 508 11.41 -23.59 -24.50
N GLU A 509 12.49 -23.24 -23.80
CA GLU A 509 12.63 -23.29 -22.35
C GLU A 509 13.04 -21.94 -21.79
N ILE A 510 12.63 -21.61 -20.55
CA ILE A 510 13.15 -20.51 -19.76
C ILE A 510 13.87 -21.12 -18.55
N ARG A 511 15.19 -20.97 -18.53
CA ARG A 511 16.05 -21.59 -17.53
C ARG A 511 16.57 -20.56 -16.54
N GLN A 512 16.93 -21.02 -15.34
CA GLN A 512 17.50 -20.17 -14.28
C GLN A 512 16.60 -18.96 -13.99
N VAL A 513 15.43 -19.22 -13.43
CA VAL A 513 14.48 -18.21 -12.96
C VAL A 513 14.00 -18.56 -11.56
N THR A 514 13.45 -17.57 -10.88
CA THR A 514 12.66 -17.73 -9.66
C THR A 514 11.23 -17.37 -10.01
N GLY A 515 10.28 -18.22 -9.63
CA GLY A 515 8.85 -17.92 -9.74
C GLY A 515 8.35 -17.17 -8.49
N PRO A 516 7.03 -16.99 -8.36
CA PRO A 516 6.44 -16.43 -7.14
C PRO A 516 6.86 -17.12 -5.84
N ASP A 517 7.14 -18.43 -5.89
CA ASP A 517 7.73 -19.16 -4.75
C ASP A 517 9.25 -18.95 -4.70
N GLU A 518 9.69 -18.00 -3.91
CA GLU A 518 11.08 -17.60 -3.77
C GLU A 518 11.96 -18.61 -2.98
N TRP A 519 11.38 -19.69 -2.44
CA TRP A 519 12.20 -20.69 -1.71
C TRP A 519 12.88 -21.70 -2.63
N HIS A 520 12.53 -21.71 -3.92
CA HIS A 520 13.16 -22.55 -4.93
C HIS A 520 13.84 -21.68 -5.99
N GLU A 521 15.12 -21.43 -5.80
CA GLU A 521 15.92 -20.58 -6.68
C GLU A 521 17.34 -21.12 -6.92
N PRO A 522 17.90 -21.00 -8.14
CA PRO A 522 17.12 -20.86 -9.38
C PRO A 522 16.50 -22.19 -9.82
N VAL A 523 15.42 -22.11 -10.56
CA VAL A 523 14.78 -23.27 -11.16
C VAL A 523 14.72 -23.17 -12.70
N ASN A 524 14.45 -24.27 -13.38
CA ASN A 524 14.22 -24.26 -14.81
C ASN A 524 12.74 -24.47 -15.11
N ASN A 525 12.25 -23.74 -16.11
CA ASN A 525 10.88 -23.91 -16.58
C ASN A 525 9.83 -23.75 -15.47
N ASN A 526 9.92 -22.66 -14.65
CA ASN A 526 8.84 -22.32 -13.73
C ASN A 526 7.54 -22.13 -14.53
N LEU A 527 6.49 -22.84 -14.14
CA LEU A 527 5.23 -22.88 -14.89
C LEU A 527 4.57 -21.51 -14.98
N TYR A 528 4.52 -20.79 -13.86
CA TYR A 528 3.94 -19.44 -13.81
C TYR A 528 4.65 -18.52 -14.80
N THR A 529 5.96 -18.46 -14.74
CA THR A 529 6.79 -17.61 -15.63
C THR A 529 6.61 -17.99 -17.10
N ASN A 530 6.70 -19.28 -17.42
CA ASN A 530 6.56 -19.77 -18.80
C ASN A 530 5.15 -19.51 -19.35
N TYR A 531 4.13 -19.68 -18.51
CA TYR A 531 2.74 -19.48 -18.91
C TYR A 531 2.44 -18.02 -19.22
N LEU A 532 2.87 -17.09 -18.33
CA LEU A 532 2.67 -15.65 -18.55
C LEU A 532 3.50 -15.11 -19.71
N ALA A 533 4.72 -15.61 -19.91
CA ALA A 533 5.51 -15.31 -21.12
C ALA A 533 4.76 -15.72 -22.40
N ARG A 534 4.23 -16.96 -22.41
CA ARG A 534 3.37 -17.46 -23.51
C ARG A 534 2.12 -16.60 -23.71
N TRP A 535 1.46 -16.22 -22.60
CA TRP A 535 0.28 -15.37 -22.62
C TRP A 535 0.59 -14.00 -23.24
N ASN A 536 1.67 -13.35 -22.82
CA ASN A 536 2.07 -12.03 -23.34
C ASN A 536 2.33 -12.09 -24.87
N LEU A 537 3.09 -13.10 -25.34
CA LEU A 537 3.33 -13.32 -26.76
C LEU A 537 2.02 -13.49 -27.53
N ARG A 538 1.12 -14.35 -27.04
CA ARG A 538 -0.19 -14.63 -27.68
C ARG A 538 -1.08 -13.40 -27.73
N TYR A 539 -1.16 -12.65 -26.61
CA TYR A 539 -1.96 -11.44 -26.53
C TYR A 539 -1.46 -10.37 -27.50
N VAL A 540 -0.14 -10.16 -27.57
CA VAL A 540 0.45 -9.20 -28.50
C VAL A 540 0.22 -9.58 -29.97
N LEU A 541 0.30 -10.85 -30.33
CA LEU A 541 -0.04 -11.30 -31.69
C LEU A 541 -1.49 -10.97 -32.05
N SER A 542 -2.44 -11.22 -31.15
CA SER A 542 -3.84 -10.85 -31.34
C SER A 542 -4.01 -9.33 -31.44
N LEU A 543 -3.32 -8.57 -30.60
CA LEU A 543 -3.36 -7.09 -30.63
C LEU A 543 -2.80 -6.56 -31.96
N ILE A 544 -1.72 -7.12 -32.48
CA ILE A 544 -1.15 -6.73 -33.80
C ILE A 544 -2.16 -6.96 -34.91
N GLU A 545 -2.84 -8.12 -34.92
CA GLU A 545 -3.88 -8.39 -35.92
C GLU A 545 -5.03 -7.39 -35.84
N GLN A 546 -5.52 -7.08 -34.64
CA GLN A 546 -6.53 -6.07 -34.41
C GLN A 546 -6.07 -4.67 -34.85
N LEU A 547 -4.83 -4.27 -34.54
CA LEU A 547 -4.28 -2.99 -34.93
C LEU A 547 -4.11 -2.89 -36.48
N LYS A 548 -3.71 -3.98 -37.14
CA LYS A 548 -3.61 -4.05 -38.59
C LYS A 548 -4.98 -3.88 -39.27
N SER A 549 -6.06 -4.43 -38.70
CA SER A 549 -7.41 -4.34 -39.24
C SER A 549 -8.08 -2.98 -38.93
N ASP A 550 -8.12 -2.59 -37.66
CA ASP A 550 -9.00 -1.53 -37.18
C ASP A 550 -8.28 -0.20 -36.95
N GLN A 551 -6.97 -0.22 -36.68
CA GLN A 551 -6.14 0.91 -36.28
C GLN A 551 -4.82 0.99 -37.06
N ASN A 552 -4.87 0.82 -38.37
CA ASN A 552 -3.68 0.70 -39.23
C ASN A 552 -2.69 1.87 -39.09
N LYS A 553 -3.17 3.10 -38.80
CA LYS A 553 -2.28 4.25 -38.54
C LYS A 553 -1.45 4.05 -37.27
N VAL A 554 -2.06 3.49 -36.21
CA VAL A 554 -1.36 3.18 -34.95
C VAL A 554 -0.38 2.05 -35.17
N TRP A 555 -0.78 0.98 -35.88
CA TRP A 555 0.12 -0.10 -36.26
C TRP A 555 1.37 0.41 -36.99
N ASN A 556 1.16 1.17 -38.09
CA ASN A 556 2.28 1.69 -38.87
C ASN A 556 3.23 2.59 -38.06
N ARG A 557 2.70 3.35 -37.11
CA ARG A 557 3.50 4.13 -36.17
C ARG A 557 4.35 3.22 -35.30
N LEU A 558 3.73 2.26 -34.58
CA LEU A 558 4.39 1.34 -33.67
C LEU A 558 5.40 0.45 -34.38
N GLN A 559 5.03 -0.13 -35.53
CA GLN A 559 5.90 -0.95 -36.34
C GLN A 559 7.18 -0.21 -36.73
N LYS A 560 7.03 1.05 -37.20
CA LYS A 560 8.17 1.90 -37.55
C LYS A 560 9.01 2.28 -36.33
N GLN A 561 8.35 2.72 -35.23
CA GLN A 561 9.00 3.15 -34.01
C GLN A 561 9.82 2.02 -33.38
N LEU A 562 9.27 0.84 -33.31
CA LEU A 562 9.86 -0.34 -32.69
C LEU A 562 10.65 -1.22 -33.68
N SER A 563 10.63 -0.88 -34.97
CA SER A 563 11.26 -1.65 -36.05
C SER A 563 10.85 -3.14 -36.06
N ILE A 564 9.56 -3.41 -35.81
CA ILE A 564 9.02 -4.78 -35.79
C ILE A 564 8.96 -5.34 -37.20
N THR A 565 9.52 -6.54 -37.40
CA THR A 565 9.51 -7.24 -38.69
C THR A 565 8.52 -8.40 -38.70
N GLU A 566 8.13 -8.86 -39.88
CA GLU A 566 7.23 -10.03 -40.01
C GLU A 566 7.93 -11.31 -39.56
N GLU A 567 9.26 -11.41 -39.70
CA GLU A 567 10.04 -12.53 -39.17
C GLU A 567 10.01 -12.57 -37.64
N GLU A 568 10.08 -11.40 -36.99
CA GLU A 568 9.97 -11.29 -35.54
C GLU A 568 8.58 -11.72 -35.06
N ILE A 569 7.52 -11.28 -35.73
CA ILE A 569 6.12 -11.68 -35.43
C ILE A 569 5.96 -13.21 -35.61
N ALA A 570 6.52 -13.78 -36.68
CA ALA A 570 6.50 -15.23 -36.94
C ALA A 570 7.22 -16.01 -35.84
N LEU A 571 8.37 -15.50 -35.36
CA LEU A 571 9.12 -16.10 -34.25
C LEU A 571 8.32 -16.09 -32.95
N TRP A 572 7.64 -14.98 -32.64
CA TRP A 572 6.73 -14.91 -31.46
C TRP A 572 5.62 -15.96 -31.53
N GLY A 573 5.07 -16.17 -32.72
CA GLY A 573 4.09 -17.22 -33.01
C GLY A 573 4.63 -18.65 -32.81
N GLU A 574 5.86 -18.88 -33.21
CA GLU A 574 6.53 -20.16 -32.98
C GLU A 574 6.80 -20.40 -31.48
N ILE A 575 7.39 -19.44 -30.80
CA ILE A 575 7.74 -19.56 -29.39
C ILE A 575 6.49 -19.83 -28.54
N GLN A 576 5.42 -19.01 -28.70
CA GLN A 576 4.20 -19.21 -27.90
C GLN A 576 3.54 -20.58 -28.11
N SER A 577 3.77 -21.21 -29.28
CA SER A 577 3.23 -22.53 -29.59
C SER A 577 4.07 -23.69 -29.02
N LYS A 578 5.38 -23.45 -28.76
CA LYS A 578 6.34 -24.49 -28.39
C LYS A 578 6.99 -24.28 -27.01
N ILE A 579 6.65 -23.22 -26.29
CA ILE A 579 7.18 -23.02 -24.94
C ILE A 579 6.74 -24.12 -24.00
N TYR A 580 7.67 -24.66 -23.23
CA TYR A 580 7.42 -25.80 -22.35
C TYR A 580 6.63 -25.40 -21.11
N LEU A 581 5.55 -26.12 -20.86
CA LEU A 581 4.70 -25.97 -19.67
C LEU A 581 4.74 -27.30 -18.89
N PRO A 582 5.47 -27.35 -17.77
CA PRO A 582 5.68 -28.57 -17.00
C PRO A 582 4.37 -29.07 -16.36
N ARG A 583 4.17 -30.39 -16.43
CA ARG A 583 3.02 -31.10 -15.82
C ARG A 583 3.37 -32.53 -15.54
N LYS A 584 2.68 -33.18 -14.60
CA LYS A 584 2.81 -34.59 -14.34
C LYS A 584 2.16 -35.38 -15.51
N GLU A 585 2.96 -36.18 -16.18
CA GLU A 585 2.51 -36.94 -17.37
C GLU A 585 1.28 -37.81 -17.06
N GLY A 586 0.31 -37.83 -17.98
CA GLY A 586 -0.93 -38.60 -17.84
C GLY A 586 -1.93 -38.08 -16.80
N THR A 587 -1.70 -36.88 -16.21
CA THR A 587 -2.58 -36.28 -15.20
C THR A 587 -2.87 -34.81 -15.52
N LYS A 588 -3.81 -34.20 -14.78
CA LYS A 588 -4.09 -32.75 -14.78
C LYS A 588 -3.27 -31.98 -13.74
N LEU A 589 -2.34 -32.65 -13.04
CA LEU A 589 -1.51 -32.01 -12.03
C LEU A 589 -0.39 -31.22 -12.71
N LEU A 590 -0.38 -29.94 -12.48
CA LEU A 590 0.60 -28.97 -12.98
C LEU A 590 1.87 -29.06 -12.14
N GLU A 591 3.01 -29.03 -12.77
CA GLU A 591 4.30 -29.05 -12.09
C GLU A 591 4.83 -27.62 -11.95
N GLN A 592 5.14 -27.19 -10.74
CA GLN A 592 5.55 -25.80 -10.47
C GLN A 592 6.78 -25.38 -11.27
N PHE A 593 7.75 -26.29 -11.41
CA PHE A 593 8.93 -26.14 -12.27
C PHE A 593 9.46 -27.54 -12.64
N GLU A 594 10.25 -27.63 -13.67
CA GLU A 594 10.80 -28.93 -14.13
C GLU A 594 11.60 -29.63 -13.02
N GLY A 595 11.12 -30.80 -12.56
CA GLY A 595 11.73 -31.59 -11.47
C GLY A 595 11.16 -31.33 -10.07
N TYR A 596 10.12 -30.52 -9.92
CA TYR A 596 9.48 -30.27 -8.62
C TYR A 596 8.96 -31.56 -7.97
N PHE A 597 8.38 -32.48 -8.74
CA PHE A 597 7.88 -33.73 -8.21
C PHE A 597 8.96 -34.72 -7.77
N ASP A 598 10.21 -34.51 -8.17
CA ASP A 598 11.36 -35.30 -7.73
C ASP A 598 11.89 -34.89 -6.36
N LEU A 599 11.44 -33.72 -5.85
CA LEU A 599 11.81 -33.22 -4.53
C LEU A 599 11.14 -34.05 -3.42
N LYS A 600 11.75 -34.01 -2.24
CA LYS A 600 11.21 -34.71 -1.06
C LYS A 600 9.81 -34.19 -0.75
N GLU A 601 8.85 -35.14 -0.74
CA GLU A 601 7.50 -34.78 -0.31
C GLU A 601 7.45 -34.52 1.20
N VAL A 602 6.92 -33.36 1.55
CA VAL A 602 6.61 -32.95 2.93
C VAL A 602 5.23 -32.33 2.90
N LEU A 603 4.36 -32.71 3.85
CA LEU A 603 3.01 -32.18 3.98
C LEU A 603 2.89 -31.35 5.26
N ILE A 604 2.03 -30.33 5.19
CA ILE A 604 1.61 -29.57 6.35
C ILE A 604 0.45 -30.33 6.99
N GLU A 605 0.69 -30.89 8.18
CA GLU A 605 -0.29 -31.72 8.91
C GLU A 605 -0.77 -31.04 10.19
N LYS A 606 -0.09 -29.98 10.62
CA LYS A 606 -0.40 -29.26 11.86
C LYS A 606 -0.68 -27.81 11.58
N TYR A 607 -1.68 -27.31 12.25
CA TYR A 607 -2.12 -25.94 12.21
C TYR A 607 -2.19 -25.40 13.65
N ASP A 608 -2.03 -24.09 13.80
CA ASP A 608 -2.21 -23.41 15.10
C ASP A 608 -3.70 -23.22 15.43
N GLU A 609 -3.99 -22.60 16.53
CA GLU A 609 -5.35 -22.29 16.99
C GLU A 609 -6.17 -21.41 16.01
N ASN A 610 -5.51 -20.75 15.08
CA ASN A 610 -6.11 -19.92 14.01
C ASN A 610 -6.10 -20.62 12.65
N ASP A 611 -5.91 -21.94 12.63
CA ASP A 611 -5.77 -22.75 11.41
C ASP A 611 -4.63 -22.29 10.49
N TRP A 612 -3.56 -21.70 11.06
CA TRP A 612 -2.37 -21.31 10.31
C TRP A 612 -1.35 -22.47 10.27
N PRO A 613 -0.72 -22.70 9.12
CA PRO A 613 0.18 -23.83 8.98
C PRO A 613 1.40 -23.72 9.90
N ILE A 614 1.64 -24.76 10.68
CA ILE A 614 2.85 -24.90 11.50
C ILE A 614 3.94 -25.52 10.66
N ARG A 615 5.13 -24.92 10.67
CA ARG A 615 6.30 -25.43 9.95
C ARG A 615 6.56 -26.90 10.30
N PRO A 616 6.58 -27.81 9.32
CA PRO A 616 6.80 -29.24 9.56
C PRO A 616 8.14 -29.55 10.24
N GLU A 617 8.13 -30.49 11.16
CA GLU A 617 9.34 -30.95 11.88
C GLU A 617 10.45 -31.43 10.90
N ALA A 618 10.06 -32.03 9.80
CA ALA A 618 10.97 -32.49 8.74
C ALA A 618 11.84 -31.40 8.12
N LEU A 619 11.45 -30.10 8.30
CA LEU A 619 12.20 -28.94 7.80
C LEU A 619 13.26 -28.42 8.81
N LYS A 620 13.40 -29.02 9.98
CA LYS A 620 14.47 -28.66 10.93
C LYS A 620 15.85 -29.02 10.38
N ASP A 621 15.94 -30.21 9.74
CA ASP A 621 17.21 -30.77 9.25
C ASP A 621 17.26 -30.83 7.70
N THR A 622 16.27 -30.29 7.01
CA THR A 622 16.20 -30.31 5.54
C THR A 622 15.95 -28.89 5.04
N LYS A 623 16.79 -28.42 4.12
CA LYS A 623 16.55 -27.13 3.44
C LYS A 623 15.20 -27.16 2.71
N THR A 624 14.43 -26.11 2.83
CA THR A 624 13.10 -26.00 2.20
C THR A 624 13.16 -26.21 0.68
N SER A 625 14.18 -25.68 0.03
CA SER A 625 14.43 -25.86 -1.43
C SER A 625 14.67 -27.31 -1.88
N LEU A 626 14.87 -28.26 -0.98
CA LEU A 626 14.98 -29.69 -1.29
C LEU A 626 13.68 -30.46 -1.07
N THR A 627 12.59 -29.74 -0.79
CA THR A 627 11.27 -30.30 -0.49
C THR A 627 10.20 -29.67 -1.37
N GLN A 628 9.02 -30.25 -1.40
CA GLN A 628 7.86 -29.68 -2.10
C GLN A 628 7.11 -28.61 -1.30
N ILE A 629 7.66 -28.14 -0.18
CA ILE A 629 7.09 -27.03 0.59
C ILE A 629 7.44 -25.71 -0.08
N ILE A 630 6.43 -24.85 -0.25
CA ILE A 630 6.54 -23.55 -0.93
C ILE A 630 6.20 -22.39 0.02
N LYS A 631 6.75 -21.22 -0.30
CA LYS A 631 6.57 -19.99 0.47
C LYS A 631 5.16 -19.41 0.33
N GLN A 632 4.69 -19.32 -0.92
CA GLN A 632 3.46 -18.63 -1.30
C GLN A 632 2.85 -19.21 -2.60
N ALA A 633 1.71 -18.65 -3.03
CA ALA A 633 1.03 -19.06 -4.25
C ALA A 633 1.92 -18.86 -5.50
N ASP A 634 2.16 -19.94 -6.23
CA ASP A 634 2.85 -19.98 -7.54
C ASP A 634 1.89 -20.57 -8.58
N VAL A 635 1.72 -21.89 -8.64
CA VAL A 635 0.71 -22.52 -9.50
C VAL A 635 -0.70 -22.03 -9.17
N VAL A 636 -1.02 -21.83 -7.90
CA VAL A 636 -2.33 -21.34 -7.47
C VAL A 636 -2.55 -19.88 -7.92
N MET A 637 -1.50 -19.06 -7.96
CA MET A 637 -1.56 -17.71 -8.54
C MET A 637 -1.80 -17.74 -10.04
N LEU A 638 -1.16 -18.67 -10.77
CA LEU A 638 -1.43 -18.87 -12.19
C LEU A 638 -2.90 -19.24 -12.45
N LEU A 639 -3.45 -20.17 -11.66
CA LEU A 639 -4.86 -20.57 -11.77
C LEU A 639 -5.83 -19.41 -11.46
N HIS A 640 -5.43 -18.50 -10.60
CA HIS A 640 -6.19 -17.28 -10.33
C HIS A 640 -6.20 -16.35 -11.55
N LEU A 641 -5.03 -16.00 -12.09
CA LEU A 641 -4.91 -15.05 -13.20
C LEU A 641 -5.45 -15.60 -14.54
N MET A 642 -5.23 -16.89 -14.80
CA MET A 642 -5.58 -17.54 -16.07
C MET A 642 -6.74 -18.53 -15.92
N GLY A 643 -7.64 -18.29 -14.96
CA GLY A 643 -8.69 -19.23 -14.59
C GLY A 643 -9.58 -19.69 -15.75
N GLU A 644 -9.79 -18.87 -16.77
CA GLU A 644 -10.58 -19.21 -17.96
C GLU A 644 -9.91 -20.28 -18.86
N GLU A 645 -8.60 -20.51 -18.69
CA GLU A 645 -7.84 -21.49 -19.48
C GLU A 645 -7.78 -22.89 -18.83
N PHE A 646 -8.29 -23.02 -17.61
CA PHE A 646 -8.27 -24.27 -16.84
C PHE A 646 -9.69 -24.73 -16.50
N ASP A 647 -9.96 -26.04 -16.68
CA ASP A 647 -11.22 -26.64 -16.24
C ASP A 647 -11.28 -26.77 -14.70
N GLU A 648 -12.49 -26.93 -14.17
CA GLU A 648 -12.74 -27.04 -12.74
C GLU A 648 -11.96 -28.18 -12.06
N GLU A 649 -11.84 -29.33 -12.75
CA GLU A 649 -11.12 -30.51 -12.24
C GLU A 649 -9.61 -30.20 -12.12
N THR A 650 -9.01 -29.54 -13.12
CA THR A 650 -7.63 -29.08 -13.08
C THR A 650 -7.43 -28.07 -11.95
N THR A 651 -8.30 -27.09 -11.84
CA THR A 651 -8.24 -26.07 -10.82
C THR A 651 -8.31 -26.67 -9.41
N LYS A 652 -9.30 -27.52 -9.15
CA LYS A 652 -9.49 -28.18 -7.86
C LYS A 652 -8.33 -29.09 -7.48
N LEU A 653 -7.89 -29.95 -8.40
CA LEU A 653 -6.79 -30.87 -8.16
C LEU A 653 -5.51 -30.15 -7.76
N ASN A 654 -5.19 -29.05 -8.45
CA ASN A 654 -3.96 -28.30 -8.18
C ASN A 654 -4.08 -27.45 -6.92
N TYR A 655 -5.23 -26.82 -6.64
CA TYR A 655 -5.47 -26.13 -5.39
C TYR A 655 -5.26 -27.06 -4.20
N GLU A 656 -5.92 -28.24 -4.18
CA GLU A 656 -5.82 -29.22 -3.09
C GLU A 656 -4.39 -29.76 -2.91
N TYR A 657 -3.63 -29.89 -4.01
CA TYR A 657 -2.25 -30.34 -3.97
C TYR A 657 -1.32 -29.30 -3.35
N TYR A 658 -1.35 -28.07 -3.85
CA TYR A 658 -0.41 -27.01 -3.42
C TYR A 658 -0.80 -26.39 -2.08
N GLU A 659 -2.08 -26.38 -1.72
CA GLU A 659 -2.54 -25.89 -0.43
C GLU A 659 -1.87 -26.61 0.75
N LYS A 660 -1.77 -27.93 0.69
CA LYS A 660 -1.13 -28.76 1.73
C LYS A 660 0.39 -28.59 1.79
N ARG A 661 0.97 -27.80 0.92
CA ARG A 661 2.43 -27.58 0.79
C ARG A 661 2.83 -26.13 0.94
N THR A 662 1.87 -25.21 1.11
CA THR A 662 2.13 -23.77 1.21
C THR A 662 2.17 -23.31 2.67
N LEU A 663 3.31 -22.75 3.09
CA LEU A 663 3.49 -22.24 4.45
C LEU A 663 3.01 -20.79 4.64
N HIS A 664 2.56 -20.14 3.56
CA HIS A 664 2.09 -18.76 3.58
C HIS A 664 3.08 -17.78 4.26
N GLY A 665 4.37 -17.92 3.93
CA GLY A 665 5.46 -17.09 4.45
C GLY A 665 5.49 -15.66 3.87
N SER A 666 4.46 -15.28 3.11
CA SER A 666 4.29 -13.96 2.50
C SER A 666 2.90 -13.43 2.75
N SER A 667 2.76 -12.12 2.89
CA SER A 667 1.46 -11.44 3.01
C SER A 667 0.59 -11.53 1.76
N LEU A 668 1.19 -11.83 0.60
CA LEU A 668 0.49 -11.97 -0.69
C LEU A 668 -0.30 -13.28 -0.80
N SER A 669 0.05 -14.30 -0.02
CA SER A 669 -0.45 -15.66 -0.19
C SER A 669 -1.90 -15.87 0.29
N PRO A 670 -2.34 -15.38 1.46
CA PRO A 670 -3.67 -15.72 2.00
C PRO A 670 -4.84 -15.29 1.12
N SER A 671 -4.77 -14.11 0.49
CA SER A 671 -5.83 -13.59 -0.37
C SER A 671 -6.05 -14.48 -1.60
N ILE A 672 -4.98 -14.93 -2.25
CA ILE A 672 -5.06 -15.80 -3.43
C ILE A 672 -5.63 -17.16 -3.05
N TYR A 673 -5.18 -17.75 -1.94
CA TYR A 673 -5.74 -19.02 -1.47
C TYR A 673 -7.19 -18.90 -1.00
N SER A 674 -7.60 -17.73 -0.49
CA SER A 674 -9.00 -17.46 -0.18
C SER A 674 -9.88 -17.45 -1.43
N ILE A 675 -9.49 -16.69 -2.46
CA ILE A 675 -10.23 -16.62 -3.74
C ILE A 675 -10.32 -18.01 -4.39
N MET A 676 -9.21 -18.73 -4.44
CA MET A 676 -9.18 -20.04 -5.08
C MET A 676 -9.87 -21.12 -4.25
N GLY A 677 -9.89 -21.00 -2.92
CA GLY A 677 -10.67 -21.85 -2.04
C GLY A 677 -12.16 -21.78 -2.35
N LEU A 678 -12.72 -20.57 -2.53
CA LEU A 678 -14.12 -20.38 -2.96
C LEU A 678 -14.40 -21.01 -4.32
N LYS A 679 -13.52 -20.83 -5.30
CA LYS A 679 -13.65 -21.45 -6.64
C LYS A 679 -13.63 -22.99 -6.60
N THR A 680 -13.05 -23.59 -5.58
CA THR A 680 -12.90 -25.05 -5.45
C THR A 680 -13.82 -25.66 -4.42
N GLY A 681 -14.63 -24.84 -3.71
CA GLY A 681 -15.62 -25.26 -2.72
C GLY A 681 -15.07 -25.48 -1.32
N ASP A 682 -13.93 -24.87 -0.96
CA ASP A 682 -13.35 -24.84 0.40
C ASP A 682 -13.70 -23.52 1.11
N ASP A 683 -14.99 -23.21 1.19
CA ASP A 683 -15.51 -21.91 1.67
C ASP A 683 -15.04 -21.58 3.11
N SER A 684 -15.01 -22.61 3.98
CA SER A 684 -14.60 -22.44 5.37
C SER A 684 -13.15 -21.99 5.50
N LYS A 685 -12.25 -22.61 4.73
CA LYS A 685 -10.82 -22.23 4.71
C LYS A 685 -10.63 -20.88 4.04
N ALA A 686 -11.37 -20.60 2.96
CA ALA A 686 -11.37 -19.32 2.29
C ALA A 686 -11.71 -18.16 3.25
N TYR A 687 -12.73 -18.33 4.07
CA TYR A 687 -13.11 -17.31 5.07
C TYR A 687 -12.02 -17.07 6.11
N ARG A 688 -11.34 -18.14 6.59
CA ARG A 688 -10.21 -18.00 7.51
C ARG A 688 -9.02 -17.29 6.89
N TYR A 689 -8.72 -17.57 5.62
CA TYR A 689 -7.67 -16.86 4.89
C TYR A 689 -8.00 -15.37 4.71
N LEU A 690 -9.26 -15.01 4.39
CA LEU A 690 -9.68 -13.62 4.37
C LEU A 690 -9.46 -12.93 5.73
N ARG A 691 -9.91 -13.56 6.82
CA ARG A 691 -9.71 -13.00 8.16
C ARG A 691 -8.21 -12.83 8.46
N ARG A 692 -7.39 -13.81 8.13
CA ARG A 692 -5.94 -13.71 8.30
C ARG A 692 -5.35 -12.54 7.53
N ALA A 693 -5.69 -12.38 6.26
CA ALA A 693 -5.25 -11.27 5.43
C ALA A 693 -5.72 -9.91 5.99
N ALA A 694 -7.01 -9.79 6.33
CA ALA A 694 -7.58 -8.53 6.82
C ALA A 694 -6.94 -8.03 8.12
N PHE A 695 -6.49 -8.96 8.99
CA PHE A 695 -5.90 -8.64 10.30
C PHE A 695 -4.37 -8.69 10.34
N ILE A 696 -3.69 -8.93 9.23
CA ILE A 696 -2.24 -9.17 9.21
C ILE A 696 -1.44 -8.04 9.89
N ASP A 697 -1.76 -6.81 9.56
CA ASP A 697 -1.12 -5.62 10.12
C ASP A 697 -1.75 -5.21 11.46
N LEU A 698 -3.07 -5.17 11.57
CA LEU A 698 -3.78 -4.79 12.79
C LEU A 698 -3.37 -5.62 14.01
N LEU A 699 -3.05 -6.89 13.82
CA LEU A 699 -2.60 -7.81 14.88
C LEU A 699 -1.10 -8.09 14.82
N ASN A 700 -0.37 -7.42 13.93
CA ASN A 700 1.07 -7.61 13.73
C ASN A 700 1.46 -9.10 13.61
N LEU A 701 0.71 -9.85 12.79
CA LEU A 701 0.78 -11.31 12.73
C LEU A 701 2.11 -11.82 12.15
N GLN A 702 2.78 -11.02 11.32
CA GLN A 702 4.11 -11.32 10.78
C GLN A 702 5.24 -10.65 11.57
N LYS A 703 4.90 -9.84 12.60
CA LYS A 703 5.85 -9.11 13.47
C LYS A 703 6.70 -8.06 12.74
N ASN A 704 6.26 -7.61 11.58
CA ASN A 704 6.94 -6.61 10.75
C ASN A 704 6.07 -5.40 10.39
N THR A 705 4.90 -5.22 11.02
CA THR A 705 4.04 -4.03 10.82
C THR A 705 4.77 -2.73 11.18
N ARG A 706 5.78 -2.77 12.06
CA ARG A 706 6.66 -1.62 12.34
C ARG A 706 7.33 -1.04 11.09
N GLU A 707 7.55 -1.87 10.07
CA GLU A 707 8.22 -1.54 8.82
C GLU A 707 7.28 -0.92 7.78
N GLY A 708 5.99 -0.86 8.07
CA GLY A 708 4.91 -0.32 7.23
C GLY A 708 3.78 -1.31 6.98
N ILE A 709 2.65 -0.81 6.49
CA ILE A 709 1.48 -1.61 6.12
C ILE A 709 1.73 -2.34 4.80
N HIS A 710 1.29 -3.60 4.71
CA HIS A 710 1.47 -4.43 3.51
C HIS A 710 0.50 -4.03 2.39
N ALA A 711 0.99 -3.27 1.40
CA ALA A 711 0.18 -2.71 0.32
C ALA A 711 -0.51 -3.78 -0.55
N ALA A 712 0.24 -4.80 -0.98
CA ALA A 712 -0.33 -5.90 -1.76
C ALA A 712 -1.38 -6.69 -0.99
N ASN A 713 -1.16 -6.92 0.31
CA ASN A 713 -2.18 -7.56 1.15
C ASN A 713 -3.46 -6.71 1.22
N ALA A 714 -3.33 -5.40 1.36
CA ALA A 714 -4.50 -4.51 1.40
C ALA A 714 -5.33 -4.60 0.10
N GLY A 715 -4.67 -4.63 -1.06
CA GLY A 715 -5.32 -4.88 -2.35
C GLY A 715 -5.90 -6.30 -2.45
N GLY A 716 -5.16 -7.31 -1.97
CA GLY A 716 -5.61 -8.70 -1.92
C GLY A 716 -6.84 -8.92 -1.04
N VAL A 717 -6.96 -8.21 0.07
CA VAL A 717 -8.17 -8.22 0.93
C VAL A 717 -9.39 -7.72 0.17
N TRP A 718 -9.26 -6.60 -0.54
CA TRP A 718 -10.34 -6.08 -1.40
C TRP A 718 -10.70 -7.09 -2.49
N GLN A 719 -9.71 -7.66 -3.19
CA GLN A 719 -9.94 -8.67 -4.22
C GLN A 719 -10.65 -9.91 -3.65
N THR A 720 -10.28 -10.34 -2.45
CA THR A 720 -10.91 -11.50 -1.81
C THR A 720 -12.41 -11.29 -1.59
N VAL A 721 -12.81 -10.08 -1.18
CA VAL A 721 -14.23 -9.76 -1.02
C VAL A 721 -14.92 -9.66 -2.37
N VAL A 722 -14.34 -8.92 -3.31
CA VAL A 722 -14.99 -8.58 -4.59
C VAL A 722 -14.89 -9.74 -5.60
N PHE A 723 -13.70 -10.31 -5.81
CA PHE A 723 -13.52 -11.41 -6.77
C PHE A 723 -13.81 -12.78 -6.17
N GLY A 724 -13.56 -12.93 -4.84
CA GLY A 724 -13.84 -14.16 -4.12
C GLY A 724 -15.31 -14.27 -3.72
N PHE A 725 -15.70 -13.61 -2.64
CA PHE A 725 -17.03 -13.79 -2.03
C PHE A 725 -18.17 -13.21 -2.87
N ALA A 726 -18.00 -12.05 -3.50
CA ALA A 726 -19.00 -11.51 -4.41
C ALA A 726 -18.93 -12.15 -5.80
N GLY A 727 -17.83 -12.83 -6.15
CA GLY A 727 -17.67 -13.55 -7.41
C GLY A 727 -17.67 -12.64 -8.64
N VAL A 728 -17.17 -11.40 -8.50
CA VAL A 728 -17.06 -10.45 -9.60
C VAL A 728 -15.96 -10.90 -10.55
N SER A 729 -16.26 -11.00 -11.82
CA SER A 729 -15.31 -11.31 -12.90
C SER A 729 -15.76 -10.66 -14.20
N ILE A 730 -14.91 -10.66 -15.22
CA ILE A 730 -15.25 -10.22 -16.57
C ILE A 730 -15.06 -11.43 -17.48
N ASP A 731 -16.14 -11.88 -18.15
CA ASP A 731 -16.07 -13.03 -19.03
C ASP A 731 -15.30 -12.72 -20.34
N LYS A 732 -15.11 -13.76 -21.18
CA LYS A 732 -14.38 -13.66 -22.46
C LYS A 732 -15.00 -12.69 -23.47
N ASP A 733 -16.28 -12.39 -23.32
CA ASP A 733 -17.04 -11.48 -24.21
C ASP A 733 -17.02 -10.04 -23.66
N GLY A 734 -16.31 -9.77 -22.54
CA GLY A 734 -16.23 -8.47 -21.89
C GLY A 734 -17.48 -8.13 -21.10
N VAL A 735 -18.23 -9.12 -20.61
CA VAL A 735 -19.42 -8.88 -19.78
C VAL A 735 -19.07 -9.09 -18.31
N LEU A 736 -19.46 -8.13 -17.47
CA LEU A 736 -19.29 -8.25 -16.02
C LEU A 736 -20.19 -9.37 -15.49
N GLU A 737 -19.58 -10.30 -14.77
CA GLU A 737 -20.27 -11.43 -14.13
C GLU A 737 -20.21 -11.31 -12.61
N ILE A 738 -21.30 -11.67 -11.92
CA ILE A 738 -21.42 -11.66 -10.47
C ILE A 738 -22.03 -13.01 -10.05
N ALA A 739 -21.22 -13.82 -9.37
CA ALA A 739 -21.60 -15.18 -8.95
C ALA A 739 -21.16 -15.41 -7.48
N PRO A 740 -21.90 -14.88 -6.50
CA PRO A 740 -21.48 -14.83 -5.11
C PRO A 740 -21.51 -16.16 -4.39
N THR A 741 -20.61 -16.29 -3.41
CA THR A 741 -20.60 -17.34 -2.40
C THR A 741 -20.50 -16.68 -1.02
N MET A 742 -21.66 -16.37 -0.44
CA MET A 742 -21.73 -15.68 0.86
C MET A 742 -21.39 -16.62 2.02
N PRO A 743 -20.45 -16.23 2.90
CA PRO A 743 -20.21 -17.02 4.10
C PRO A 743 -21.38 -16.87 5.09
N LYS A 744 -21.58 -17.88 5.93
CA LYS A 744 -22.69 -17.91 6.91
C LYS A 744 -22.62 -16.80 7.97
N GLU A 745 -21.44 -16.22 8.15
CA GLU A 745 -21.14 -15.13 9.09
C GLU A 745 -21.72 -13.79 8.61
N TRP A 746 -21.96 -13.62 7.30
CA TRP A 746 -22.44 -12.37 6.73
C TRP A 746 -23.95 -12.42 6.45
N SER A 747 -24.64 -11.38 6.84
CA SER A 747 -26.07 -11.20 6.51
C SER A 747 -26.27 -10.38 5.24
N LYS A 748 -25.32 -9.52 4.91
CA LYS A 748 -25.36 -8.68 3.72
C LYS A 748 -23.96 -8.17 3.36
N LEU A 749 -23.71 -8.06 2.06
CA LEU A 749 -22.53 -7.41 1.49
C LEU A 749 -22.98 -6.31 0.54
N THR A 750 -22.43 -5.10 0.68
CA THR A 750 -22.67 -3.98 -0.24
C THR A 750 -21.36 -3.29 -0.60
N PHE A 751 -21.13 -3.03 -1.87
CA PHE A 751 -19.95 -2.31 -2.36
C PHE A 751 -20.25 -1.66 -3.71
N ARG A 752 -19.35 -0.77 -4.15
CA ARG A 752 -19.43 -0.10 -5.45
C ARG A 752 -18.23 -0.39 -6.30
N ILE A 753 -18.43 -0.47 -7.61
CA ILE A 753 -17.37 -0.59 -8.61
C ILE A 753 -17.68 0.27 -9.82
N HIS A 754 -16.62 0.77 -10.46
CA HIS A 754 -16.65 1.34 -11.78
C HIS A 754 -16.30 0.27 -12.80
N TYR A 755 -17.14 0.09 -13.81
CA TYR A 755 -16.86 -0.85 -14.88
C TYR A 755 -17.22 -0.23 -16.23
N SER A 756 -16.25 -0.20 -17.16
CA SER A 756 -16.36 0.51 -18.43
C SER A 756 -16.66 2.01 -18.22
N ASP A 757 -17.88 2.48 -18.44
CA ASP A 757 -18.33 3.86 -18.24
C ASP A 757 -19.45 4.01 -17.19
N ALA A 758 -19.69 2.96 -16.38
CA ALA A 758 -20.77 2.93 -15.41
C ALA A 758 -20.29 2.73 -13.97
N TRP A 759 -20.88 3.46 -13.03
CA TRP A 759 -20.81 3.17 -11.60
C TRP A 759 -21.94 2.26 -11.17
N LEU A 760 -21.61 1.15 -10.53
CA LEU A 760 -22.53 0.13 -10.09
C LEU A 760 -22.47 -0.02 -8.57
N GLU A 761 -23.64 -0.07 -7.92
CA GLU A 761 -23.79 -0.52 -6.56
C GLU A 761 -24.29 -1.96 -6.55
N ILE A 762 -23.57 -2.84 -5.89
CA ILE A 762 -23.86 -4.27 -5.79
C ILE A 762 -24.20 -4.58 -4.35
N THR A 763 -25.38 -5.19 -4.15
CA THR A 763 -25.84 -5.70 -2.85
C THR A 763 -26.15 -7.19 -2.94
N ILE A 764 -25.63 -7.97 -2.00
CA ILE A 764 -25.79 -9.42 -1.94
C ILE A 764 -26.34 -9.79 -0.55
N ASP A 765 -27.38 -10.61 -0.50
CA ASP A 765 -27.97 -11.11 0.74
C ASP A 765 -27.47 -12.52 1.11
N THR A 766 -27.91 -13.04 2.28
CA THR A 766 -27.58 -14.37 2.80
C THR A 766 -27.94 -15.54 1.86
N ASN A 767 -28.84 -15.31 0.90
CA ASN A 767 -29.29 -16.33 -0.06
C ASN A 767 -28.58 -16.20 -1.41
N ASN A 768 -27.47 -15.44 -1.47
CA ASN A 768 -26.76 -15.11 -2.71
C ASN A 768 -27.64 -14.37 -3.74
N GLN A 769 -28.71 -13.67 -3.29
CA GLN A 769 -29.49 -12.81 -4.16
C GLN A 769 -28.74 -11.51 -4.39
N VAL A 770 -28.52 -11.20 -5.66
CA VAL A 770 -27.76 -10.03 -6.09
C VAL A 770 -28.71 -8.95 -6.60
N THR A 771 -28.55 -7.74 -6.09
CA THR A 771 -29.14 -6.53 -6.65
C THR A 771 -28.03 -5.64 -7.21
N VAL A 772 -28.14 -5.25 -8.47
CA VAL A 772 -27.21 -4.33 -9.11
C VAL A 772 -27.97 -3.06 -9.49
N THR A 773 -27.47 -1.92 -9.04
CA THR A 773 -28.04 -0.60 -9.35
C THR A 773 -27.00 0.22 -10.12
N VAL A 774 -27.39 0.77 -11.27
CA VAL A 774 -26.58 1.76 -12.00
C VAL A 774 -26.74 3.10 -11.30
N LEU A 775 -25.66 3.64 -10.78
CA LEU A 775 -25.64 4.94 -10.08
C LEU A 775 -25.36 6.07 -11.06
N GLU A 776 -24.47 5.84 -12.02
CA GLU A 776 -24.03 6.81 -13.01
C GLU A 776 -23.55 6.04 -14.26
N GLY A 777 -23.67 6.66 -15.43
CA GLY A 777 -23.20 6.09 -16.71
C GLY A 777 -24.33 5.65 -17.63
N GLY A 778 -23.98 4.88 -18.67
CA GLY A 778 -24.91 4.37 -19.69
C GLY A 778 -25.53 3.02 -19.30
N SER A 779 -26.38 2.51 -20.21
CA SER A 779 -26.90 1.14 -20.08
C SER A 779 -25.79 0.12 -20.20
N ILE A 780 -25.76 -0.85 -19.27
CA ILE A 780 -24.74 -1.88 -19.21
C ILE A 780 -25.36 -3.29 -19.16
N GLN A 781 -24.65 -4.25 -19.74
CA GLN A 781 -24.98 -5.65 -19.60
C GLN A 781 -24.17 -6.26 -18.47
N VAL A 782 -24.85 -6.97 -17.57
CA VAL A 782 -24.22 -7.73 -16.49
C VAL A 782 -24.81 -9.14 -16.46
N LYS A 783 -24.03 -10.08 -15.99
CA LYS A 783 -24.45 -11.47 -15.85
C LYS A 783 -24.48 -11.82 -14.35
N VAL A 784 -25.67 -12.07 -13.82
CA VAL A 784 -25.89 -12.42 -12.42
C VAL A 784 -26.29 -13.88 -12.32
N ASN A 785 -25.52 -14.69 -11.60
CA ASN A 785 -25.78 -16.14 -11.46
C ASN A 785 -26.10 -16.82 -12.81
N ASN A 786 -25.25 -16.56 -13.82
CA ASN A 786 -25.40 -17.04 -15.20
C ASN A 786 -26.61 -16.46 -15.98
N GLN A 787 -27.34 -15.47 -15.48
CA GLN A 787 -28.44 -14.81 -16.17
C GLN A 787 -28.03 -13.41 -16.66
N LEU A 788 -28.10 -13.18 -17.99
CA LEU A 788 -27.78 -11.90 -18.60
C LEU A 788 -28.91 -10.88 -18.31
N MET A 789 -28.53 -9.72 -17.81
CA MET A 789 -29.41 -8.60 -17.49
C MET A 789 -28.95 -7.33 -18.20
N ASN A 790 -29.90 -6.53 -18.68
CA ASN A 790 -29.64 -5.18 -19.17
C ASN A 790 -30.07 -4.18 -18.09
N LEU A 791 -29.13 -3.38 -17.61
CA LEU A 791 -29.35 -2.35 -16.59
C LEU A 791 -29.22 -0.97 -17.19
N SER A 792 -29.98 0.00 -16.69
CA SER A 792 -29.97 1.40 -17.18
C SER A 792 -30.26 2.37 -16.04
#